data_8930d8bac5882b868853626d028962d9
#
_entry.id   8930d8bac5882b868853626d028962d9
#
_cell.length_a   1.000
_cell.length_b   1.000
_cell.length_c   1.000
_cell.angle_alpha   90.00
_cell.angle_beta   90.00
_cell.angle_gamma   90.00
#
_symmetry.space_group_name_H-M   'P 1'
#
loop_
_entity.id
_entity.type
_entity.pdbx_description
1 polymer ?
#
loop_
_entity_poly.entity_id
_entity_poly.type
_entity_poly.pdbx_seq_one_letter_code
_entity_poly.pdbx_strand_id
1 'polypeptide(L)'
;MNCQKAKAAASLLCAFAIAVLPVRAQQAAPPNLATATRQIASQTAFVHPGGLHNQADLDRMKAKVAAGAHPWIDDWHKLISDPLAQDTYRPNPQANMGVSRQRASRDAHAAYLNALRWYISGDARYADCAIRICNDWSAKVNQVPTGTDIPGLSGIPIAEFALVGELLRICPRWQADDCARFKHMMLTYWYPVAHDFLTRHNNQSNTHYWANWDIANVGALIAIGVLCDNRAIFDEGVAYFKNGAGTGSIQHAVYFLHPGGLGQWQESGRDQEHAQLGVGMMAQLCEVAWKQGVDLYGYDNNRLLAGAEYVAQWNLWQPVPYKYYTNSARANQSWPSVNGRGRLDRPIWELLYNHYVVRRGLRAPHTQAMVELMRLEGGSIDHFGYGTLTFTLDAAKSPYPPAPIPPTPTQLTATAGVGRVFLNWTRRGDTAQGYEVQRATRQDGPFVSIAAWADSTRCEYIDTNVTPGTTYFYGVAAQNQAGKSDASNPASATPASLSAVPPGWTQTSIGPVQGATAGFAPVSGRTFVVGGSGTGIGGSSDGLCFVGRSVTGDATLTARLADVNWNRGGRLAKVGIMMRASLATDAPTLVMKLGDVGARQAGFGTRAAPGDTMTWVGGNDYTWLPAWFRLERLGNVFTALESSDGAQWFRVGTSTVPMGNTYFIGLAVSANSDNANTTYFDHVAVQNNEPGPEGSRG
;
A
#
# COMPACT_ATOMS: atom_id res chain seq x y z
N MET A 1 53.83 -35.24 26.70
CA MET A 1 54.95 -35.84 25.91
C MET A 1 54.85 -35.28 24.51
N ASN A 2 55.79 -34.41 24.23
CA ASN A 2 56.60 -34.24 23.02
C ASN A 2 55.86 -34.16 21.67
N CYS A 3 56.15 -33.29 20.85
CA CYS A 3 57.23 -32.30 20.55
C CYS A 3 57.15 -32.02 19.03
N GLN A 4 57.17 -30.73 18.67
CA GLN A 4 57.97 -30.11 17.60
C GLN A 4 58.01 -30.69 16.17
N LYS A 5 57.83 -29.84 15.14
CA LYS A 5 58.77 -28.99 14.38
C LYS A 5 58.04 -28.51 13.11
N ALA A 6 57.83 -27.25 12.82
CA ALA A 6 58.72 -26.18 12.28
C ALA A 6 59.37 -26.47 10.91
N LYS A 7 59.04 -25.58 9.92
CA LYS A 7 59.89 -24.93 8.86
C LYS A 7 58.99 -24.16 7.93
N ALA A 8 58.93 -22.82 7.88
CA ALA A 8 59.85 -21.84 7.34
C ALA A 8 60.02 -21.85 5.83
N ALA A 9 59.53 -20.82 5.15
CA ALA A 9 60.13 -20.23 3.99
C ALA A 9 59.69 -18.74 3.82
N ALA A 10 60.66 -17.96 3.57
CA ALA A 10 60.79 -16.53 3.75
C ALA A 10 60.37 -15.69 2.53
N SER A 11 59.99 -14.44 2.80
CA SER A 11 60.47 -13.17 2.24
C SER A 11 59.97 -12.74 0.85
N LEU A 12 59.29 -11.59 0.85
CA LEU A 12 59.84 -10.36 0.23
C LEU A 12 59.06 -9.16 0.77
N LEU A 13 59.73 -8.32 1.58
CA LEU A 13 59.32 -6.99 1.98
C LEU A 13 59.62 -6.02 0.84
N CYS A 14 58.65 -5.20 0.40
CA CYS A 14 58.89 -3.91 -0.22
C CYS A 14 58.29 -2.84 0.72
N ALA A 15 59.17 -2.12 1.37
CA ALA A 15 58.82 -0.97 2.22
C ALA A 15 58.56 0.26 1.35
N PHE A 16 57.32 0.81 1.42
CA PHE A 16 57.09 2.20 1.03
C PHE A 16 56.89 3.02 2.32
N ALA A 17 57.84 3.89 2.54
CA ALA A 17 57.78 4.87 3.62
C ALA A 17 56.82 5.99 3.20
N ILE A 18 55.67 6.11 3.85
CA ILE A 18 54.79 7.26 3.77
C ILE A 18 55.14 8.17 4.95
N ALA A 19 55.66 9.36 4.65
CA ALA A 19 55.93 10.39 5.63
C ALA A 19 54.60 10.95 6.18
N VAL A 20 54.30 10.71 7.43
CA VAL A 20 53.16 11.30 8.14
C VAL A 20 53.64 12.64 8.70
N LEU A 21 53.15 13.74 8.11
CA LEU A 21 53.24 15.07 8.71
C LEU A 21 52.15 15.20 9.81
N PRO A 22 52.47 15.73 10.98
CA PRO A 22 51.48 15.91 12.03
C PRO A 22 50.58 17.10 11.71
N VAL A 23 49.28 16.82 11.41
CA VAL A 23 48.24 17.85 11.39
C VAL A 23 47.95 18.22 12.85
N ARG A 24 48.37 19.41 13.22
CA ARG A 24 47.94 20.04 14.48
C ARG A 24 46.45 20.32 14.40
N ALA A 25 45.64 19.54 15.13
CA ALA A 25 44.27 19.88 15.41
C ALA A 25 44.21 21.17 16.23
N GLN A 26 43.75 22.25 15.62
CA GLN A 26 43.35 23.44 16.36
C GLN A 26 42.08 23.07 17.15
N GLN A 27 42.20 22.90 18.44
CA GLN A 27 41.06 22.83 19.35
C GLN A 27 40.31 24.15 19.29
N ALA A 28 39.10 24.13 18.72
CA ALA A 28 38.17 25.23 18.82
C ALA A 28 37.85 25.47 20.32
N ALA A 29 37.95 26.69 20.77
CA ALA A 29 37.57 27.08 22.13
C ALA A 29 36.11 26.68 22.39
N PRO A 30 35.75 26.20 23.59
CA PRO A 30 34.37 25.84 23.89
C PRO A 30 33.46 27.05 23.71
N PRO A 31 32.25 26.89 23.13
CA PRO A 31 31.33 28.02 22.96
C PRO A 31 31.00 28.64 24.31
N ASN A 32 31.05 29.96 24.36
CA ASN A 32 30.77 30.73 25.56
C ASN A 32 29.38 30.37 26.09
N LEU A 33 29.28 29.96 27.36
CA LEU A 33 28.05 29.50 28.01
C LEU A 33 26.90 30.52 27.86
N ALA A 34 27.23 31.82 27.80
CA ALA A 34 26.26 32.90 27.57
C ALA A 34 25.66 32.85 26.12
N THR A 35 26.43 32.42 25.12
CA THR A 35 25.98 32.29 23.73
C THR A 35 25.11 31.02 23.56
N ALA A 36 25.49 29.91 24.23
CA ALA A 36 24.69 28.70 24.26
C ALA A 36 23.34 28.90 24.98
N THR A 37 23.36 29.64 26.12
CA THR A 37 22.12 30.00 26.84
C THR A 37 21.23 30.94 26.04
N ARG A 38 21.81 31.88 25.26
CA ARG A 38 21.05 32.74 24.36
C ARG A 38 20.46 31.98 23.15
N GLN A 39 21.14 30.99 22.59
CA GLN A 39 20.61 30.10 21.56
C GLN A 39 19.50 29.19 22.10
N ILE A 40 19.63 28.69 23.34
CA ILE A 40 18.58 27.89 23.99
C ILE A 40 17.36 28.77 24.32
N ALA A 41 17.57 30.01 24.77
CA ALA A 41 16.48 30.94 25.06
C ALA A 41 15.75 31.44 23.79
N SER A 42 16.41 31.47 22.62
CA SER A 42 15.78 31.84 21.33
C SER A 42 14.99 30.71 20.68
N GLN A 43 15.13 29.46 21.15
CA GLN A 43 14.40 28.28 20.62
C GLN A 43 13.12 27.94 21.40
N THR A 44 12.71 28.74 22.38
CA THR A 44 11.52 28.42 23.20
C THR A 44 10.22 28.97 22.69
N ALA A 45 10.20 30.00 21.87
CA ALA A 45 8.98 30.57 21.32
C ALA A 45 8.61 29.92 19.98
N PHE A 46 7.33 29.55 19.82
CA PHE A 46 6.82 29.08 18.52
C PHE A 46 6.66 30.23 17.53
N VAL A 47 6.76 29.90 16.24
CA VAL A 47 6.43 30.81 15.13
C VAL A 47 4.93 30.73 14.89
N HIS A 48 4.25 31.90 14.74
CA HIS A 48 2.82 31.98 14.48
C HIS A 48 2.49 32.99 13.36
N PRO A 49 1.58 32.63 12.41
CA PRO A 49 1.10 31.28 12.21
C PRO A 49 2.26 30.39 11.84
N GLY A 50 2.23 29.15 12.29
CA GLY A 50 3.35 28.25 12.14
C GLY A 50 2.94 26.77 12.19
N GLY A 51 1.67 26.51 11.84
CA GLY A 51 1.19 25.16 11.60
C GLY A 51 1.66 24.63 10.25
N LEU A 52 0.73 24.22 9.40
CA LEU A 52 1.03 23.76 8.03
C LEU A 52 1.56 24.91 7.16
N HIS A 53 1.12 26.13 7.42
CA HIS A 53 1.52 27.36 6.73
C HIS A 53 2.00 28.42 7.71
N ASN A 54 3.08 29.11 7.33
CA ASN A 54 3.48 30.34 8.02
C ASN A 54 2.99 31.58 7.23
N GLN A 55 3.28 32.77 7.77
CA GLN A 55 2.89 34.03 7.16
C GLN A 55 3.34 34.16 5.70
N ALA A 56 4.59 33.78 5.40
CA ALA A 56 5.14 33.84 4.04
C ALA A 56 4.43 32.93 3.06
N ASP A 57 3.97 31.74 3.50
CA ASP A 57 3.20 30.82 2.64
C ASP A 57 1.83 31.41 2.31
N LEU A 58 1.16 32.01 3.31
CA LEU A 58 -0.15 32.63 3.13
C LEU A 58 -0.07 33.84 2.19
N ASP A 59 0.97 34.66 2.36
CA ASP A 59 1.19 35.83 1.50
C ASP A 59 1.53 35.41 0.06
N ARG A 60 2.33 34.34 -0.11
CA ARG A 60 2.61 33.76 -1.43
C ARG A 60 1.32 33.33 -2.12
N MET A 61 0.46 32.53 -1.45
CA MET A 61 -0.82 32.09 -2.03
C MET A 61 -1.66 33.27 -2.47
N LYS A 62 -1.83 34.27 -1.60
CA LYS A 62 -2.59 35.49 -1.90
C LYS A 62 -2.00 36.25 -3.09
N ALA A 63 -0.71 36.45 -3.12
CA ALA A 63 -0.03 37.16 -4.22
C ALA A 63 -0.17 36.43 -5.56
N LYS A 64 0.02 35.10 -5.56
CA LYS A 64 -0.09 34.27 -6.77
C LYS A 64 -1.51 34.26 -7.34
N VAL A 65 -2.52 34.14 -6.47
CA VAL A 65 -3.93 34.19 -6.87
C VAL A 65 -4.28 35.59 -7.41
N ALA A 66 -3.86 36.65 -6.73
CA ALA A 66 -4.10 38.03 -7.18
C ALA A 66 -3.43 38.34 -8.54
N ALA A 67 -2.29 37.71 -8.81
CA ALA A 67 -1.58 37.86 -10.08
C ALA A 67 -2.15 36.95 -11.20
N GLY A 68 -3.15 36.11 -10.94
CA GLY A 68 -3.66 35.13 -11.90
C GLY A 68 -2.59 34.09 -12.31
N ALA A 69 -1.60 33.82 -11.44
CA ALA A 69 -0.47 32.99 -11.78
C ALA A 69 -0.84 31.50 -11.80
N HIS A 70 -0.49 30.79 -12.89
CA HIS A 70 -0.60 29.33 -13.00
C HIS A 70 0.58 28.65 -12.31
N PRO A 71 0.40 27.50 -11.64
CA PRO A 71 -0.83 26.73 -11.50
C PRO A 71 -1.69 27.13 -10.25
N TRP A 72 -1.28 28.14 -9.47
CA TRP A 72 -1.97 28.54 -8.22
C TRP A 72 -3.41 29.00 -8.46
N ILE A 73 -3.65 29.79 -9.52
CA ILE A 73 -5.01 30.27 -9.82
C ILE A 73 -5.94 29.14 -10.23
N ASP A 74 -5.42 28.11 -10.89
CA ASP A 74 -6.23 26.96 -11.33
C ASP A 74 -6.71 26.16 -10.12
N ASP A 75 -5.83 25.90 -9.16
CA ASP A 75 -6.17 25.17 -7.95
C ASP A 75 -7.03 26.02 -6.99
N TRP A 76 -6.83 27.33 -6.99
CA TRP A 76 -7.73 28.26 -6.32
C TRP A 76 -9.17 28.17 -6.87
N HIS A 77 -9.36 28.13 -8.19
CA HIS A 77 -10.67 27.95 -8.80
C HIS A 77 -11.31 26.61 -8.39
N LYS A 78 -10.48 25.56 -8.30
CA LYS A 78 -10.92 24.26 -7.81
C LYS A 78 -11.34 24.31 -6.35
N LEU A 79 -10.57 24.98 -5.48
CA LEU A 79 -10.86 25.14 -4.07
C LEU A 79 -12.17 25.92 -3.84
N ILE A 80 -12.37 27.06 -4.50
CA ILE A 80 -13.57 27.87 -4.29
C ILE A 80 -14.85 27.22 -4.81
N SER A 81 -14.74 26.22 -5.69
CA SER A 81 -15.88 25.41 -6.18
C SER A 81 -16.22 24.23 -5.25
N ASP A 82 -15.37 23.92 -4.27
CA ASP A 82 -15.61 22.81 -3.33
C ASP A 82 -16.84 23.13 -2.43
N PRO A 83 -17.78 22.19 -2.27
CA PRO A 83 -18.91 22.36 -1.35
C PRO A 83 -18.51 22.65 0.10
N LEU A 84 -17.34 22.16 0.54
CA LEU A 84 -16.80 22.41 1.89
C LEU A 84 -16.24 23.83 2.04
N ALA A 85 -15.88 24.49 0.95
CA ALA A 85 -15.31 25.84 0.97
C ALA A 85 -16.38 26.95 0.97
N GLN A 86 -17.64 26.65 1.18
CA GLN A 86 -18.72 27.62 1.15
C GLN A 86 -19.00 28.21 2.54
N ASP A 87 -19.23 29.52 2.63
CA ASP A 87 -19.56 30.24 3.88
C ASP A 87 -20.89 29.79 4.52
N THR A 88 -21.74 29.13 3.73
CA THR A 88 -23.01 28.54 4.16
C THR A 88 -22.85 27.17 4.82
N TYR A 89 -21.63 26.57 4.82
CA TYR A 89 -21.40 25.28 5.46
C TYR A 89 -21.87 25.27 6.93
N ARG A 90 -22.49 24.18 7.35
CA ARG A 90 -22.94 23.96 8.73
C ARG A 90 -22.25 22.76 9.32
N PRO A 91 -21.48 22.92 10.40
CA PRO A 91 -20.82 21.80 11.08
C PRO A 91 -21.82 20.91 11.81
N ASN A 92 -21.39 19.70 12.13
CA ASN A 92 -22.16 18.75 12.90
C ASN A 92 -21.34 18.21 14.09
N PRO A 93 -21.05 19.09 15.09
CA PRO A 93 -20.19 18.75 16.21
C PRO A 93 -20.81 17.69 17.11
N GLN A 94 -19.97 16.82 17.66
CA GLN A 94 -20.33 15.75 18.55
C GLN A 94 -19.69 15.96 19.94
N ALA A 95 -20.43 15.66 21.01
CA ALA A 95 -19.87 15.66 22.37
C ALA A 95 -18.72 14.62 22.50
N ASN A 96 -18.92 13.46 21.86
CA ASN A 96 -17.90 12.45 21.64
C ASN A 96 -17.53 12.38 20.16
N MET A 97 -16.34 12.83 19.79
CA MET A 97 -15.83 12.74 18.41
C MET A 97 -15.79 11.29 17.91
N GLY A 98 -15.62 10.32 18.79
CA GLY A 98 -15.58 8.90 18.48
C GLY A 98 -16.87 8.33 17.88
N VAL A 99 -17.98 9.05 17.93
CA VAL A 99 -19.21 8.69 17.22
C VAL A 99 -18.99 8.68 15.70
N SER A 100 -18.19 9.61 15.18
CA SER A 100 -17.78 9.64 13.78
C SER A 100 -16.56 10.55 13.58
N ARG A 101 -15.35 10.00 13.56
CA ARG A 101 -14.15 10.78 13.26
C ARG A 101 -14.19 11.44 11.87
N GLN A 102 -14.78 10.74 10.89
CA GLN A 102 -14.90 11.27 9.52
C GLN A 102 -15.75 12.53 9.45
N ARG A 103 -16.73 12.68 10.33
CA ARG A 103 -17.53 13.90 10.45
C ARG A 103 -16.68 15.04 11.00
N ALA A 104 -15.86 14.75 12.00
CA ALA A 104 -14.91 15.72 12.55
C ALA A 104 -13.89 16.17 11.50
N SER A 105 -13.28 15.23 10.75
CA SER A 105 -12.37 15.58 9.64
C SER A 105 -13.07 16.42 8.56
N ARG A 106 -14.31 16.09 8.20
CA ARG A 106 -15.08 16.91 7.22
C ARG A 106 -15.30 18.33 7.71
N ASP A 107 -15.64 18.52 8.98
CA ASP A 107 -15.84 19.85 9.56
C ASP A 107 -14.50 20.61 9.66
N ALA A 108 -13.42 19.95 10.04
CA ALA A 108 -12.07 20.55 10.04
C ALA A 108 -11.64 20.99 8.63
N HIS A 109 -11.90 20.16 7.60
CA HIS A 109 -11.67 20.53 6.20
C HIS A 109 -12.44 21.77 5.79
N ALA A 110 -13.74 21.81 6.09
CA ALA A 110 -14.57 22.98 5.79
C ALA A 110 -14.02 24.23 6.48
N ALA A 111 -13.59 24.13 7.73
CA ALA A 111 -12.99 25.25 8.46
C ALA A 111 -11.67 25.69 7.81
N TYR A 112 -10.80 24.75 7.40
CA TYR A 112 -9.54 25.05 6.73
C TYR A 112 -9.74 25.76 5.39
N LEU A 113 -10.61 25.23 4.53
CA LEU A 113 -10.86 25.82 3.21
C LEU A 113 -11.48 27.24 3.34
N ASN A 114 -12.39 27.43 4.28
CA ASN A 114 -12.95 28.75 4.54
C ASN A 114 -11.92 29.73 5.14
N ALA A 115 -11.02 29.27 6.02
CA ALA A 115 -9.93 30.08 6.54
C ALA A 115 -8.95 30.53 5.43
N LEU A 116 -8.60 29.64 4.50
CA LEU A 116 -7.79 29.98 3.33
C LEU A 116 -8.51 30.96 2.41
N ARG A 117 -9.83 30.76 2.15
CA ARG A 117 -10.64 31.68 1.34
C ARG A 117 -10.67 33.06 1.96
N TRP A 118 -10.90 33.14 3.27
CA TRP A 118 -10.83 34.43 3.97
C TRP A 118 -9.48 35.09 3.76
N TYR A 119 -8.37 34.39 4.02
CA TYR A 119 -7.05 35.01 3.95
C TYR A 119 -6.71 35.52 2.54
N ILE A 120 -7.02 34.73 1.53
CA ILE A 120 -6.69 35.02 0.13
C ILE A 120 -7.64 36.12 -0.43
N SER A 121 -8.94 36.01 -0.24
CA SER A 121 -9.92 36.94 -0.80
C SER A 121 -10.13 38.20 0.04
N GLY A 122 -9.86 38.15 1.35
CA GLY A 122 -10.21 39.22 2.30
C GLY A 122 -11.68 39.23 2.73
N ASP A 123 -12.50 38.30 2.23
CA ASP A 123 -13.96 38.28 2.51
C ASP A 123 -14.23 37.67 3.89
N ALA A 124 -14.73 38.51 4.81
CA ALA A 124 -14.96 38.16 6.20
C ALA A 124 -15.98 37.02 6.41
N ARG A 125 -16.89 36.75 5.47
CA ARG A 125 -17.90 35.69 5.57
C ARG A 125 -17.25 34.33 5.73
N TYR A 126 -16.12 34.09 5.07
CA TYR A 126 -15.37 32.83 5.17
C TYR A 126 -14.65 32.71 6.50
N ALA A 127 -14.13 33.83 7.06
CA ALA A 127 -13.58 33.80 8.43
C ALA A 127 -14.68 33.45 9.44
N ASP A 128 -15.84 34.08 9.33
CA ASP A 128 -16.99 33.83 10.24
C ASP A 128 -17.46 32.36 10.15
N CYS A 129 -17.40 31.75 8.96
CA CYS A 129 -17.70 30.32 8.79
C CYS A 129 -16.68 29.45 9.50
N ALA A 130 -15.40 29.65 9.27
CA ALA A 130 -14.33 28.87 9.89
C ALA A 130 -14.32 28.99 11.43
N ILE A 131 -14.49 30.21 11.94
CA ILE A 131 -14.61 30.50 13.38
C ILE A 131 -15.83 29.79 13.97
N ARG A 132 -17.00 29.88 13.32
CA ARG A 132 -18.22 29.20 13.77
C ARG A 132 -17.98 27.68 13.92
N ILE A 133 -17.34 27.03 12.93
CA ILE A 133 -17.05 25.61 13.00
C ILE A 133 -16.19 25.29 14.23
N CYS A 134 -15.11 26.03 14.47
CA CYS A 134 -14.24 25.83 15.63
C CYS A 134 -14.97 26.09 16.96
N ASN A 135 -15.79 27.13 17.01
CA ASN A 135 -16.56 27.49 18.20
C ASN A 135 -17.64 26.47 18.52
N ASP A 136 -18.37 25.97 17.51
CA ASP A 136 -19.42 24.96 17.70
C ASP A 136 -18.82 23.63 18.22
N TRP A 137 -17.66 23.21 17.70
CA TRP A 137 -16.96 22.03 18.19
C TRP A 137 -16.47 22.24 19.62
N SER A 138 -15.81 23.35 19.92
CA SER A 138 -15.29 23.64 21.28
C SER A 138 -16.38 23.85 22.33
N ALA A 139 -17.57 24.27 21.92
CA ALA A 139 -18.72 24.36 22.80
C ALA A 139 -19.41 23.00 23.02
N LYS A 140 -19.30 22.06 22.07
CA LYS A 140 -20.01 20.78 22.11
C LYS A 140 -19.22 19.66 22.74
N VAL A 141 -17.90 19.60 22.50
CA VAL A 141 -17.02 18.56 23.04
C VAL A 141 -16.89 18.70 24.54
N ASN A 142 -17.23 17.66 25.30
CA ASN A 142 -17.22 17.66 26.76
C ASN A 142 -16.68 16.35 27.38
N GLN A 143 -16.11 15.48 26.56
CA GLN A 143 -15.53 14.22 27.02
C GLN A 143 -14.38 13.76 26.12
N VAL A 144 -13.50 12.94 26.69
CA VAL A 144 -12.45 12.24 25.94
C VAL A 144 -13.11 11.29 24.94
N PRO A 145 -12.70 11.33 23.65
CA PRO A 145 -13.25 10.46 22.62
C PRO A 145 -13.14 8.97 22.93
N THR A 146 -14.22 8.24 22.65
CA THR A 146 -14.31 6.78 22.74
C THR A 146 -14.97 6.23 21.47
N GLY A 147 -14.62 5.02 21.06
CA GLY A 147 -15.17 4.37 19.85
C GLY A 147 -14.21 3.35 19.26
N THR A 148 -14.61 2.66 18.18
CA THR A 148 -13.84 1.58 17.58
C THR A 148 -12.54 2.05 16.91
N ASP A 149 -12.57 3.21 16.23
CA ASP A 149 -11.39 3.83 15.60
C ASP A 149 -10.61 4.74 16.55
N ILE A 150 -11.12 4.88 17.78
CA ILE A 150 -10.50 5.62 18.85
C ILE A 150 -9.76 4.61 19.76
N PRO A 151 -8.55 4.94 20.22
CA PRO A 151 -7.82 6.20 20.04
C PRO A 151 -6.93 6.31 18.80
N GLY A 152 -6.80 5.33 17.95
CA GLY A 152 -5.87 5.35 16.83
C GLY A 152 -6.11 6.48 15.81
N LEU A 153 -7.04 6.29 14.85
CA LEU A 153 -7.27 7.23 13.75
C LEU A 153 -7.91 8.57 14.16
N SER A 154 -8.31 8.73 15.43
CA SER A 154 -8.75 10.03 15.97
C SER A 154 -7.68 11.11 15.89
N GLY A 155 -6.41 10.73 15.84
CA GLY A 155 -5.32 11.68 15.63
C GLY A 155 -5.46 12.54 14.37
N ILE A 156 -6.13 12.01 13.31
CA ILE A 156 -6.34 12.76 12.06
C ILE A 156 -7.17 14.04 12.31
N PRO A 157 -8.46 13.98 12.70
CA PRO A 157 -9.23 15.20 12.94
C PRO A 157 -8.66 16.07 14.06
N ILE A 158 -7.99 15.50 15.04
CA ILE A 158 -7.34 16.26 16.12
C ILE A 158 -6.23 17.14 15.53
N ALA A 159 -5.34 16.58 14.70
CA ALA A 159 -4.30 17.33 14.02
C ALA A 159 -4.89 18.41 13.10
N GLU A 160 -5.89 18.05 12.31
CA GLU A 160 -6.57 18.97 11.38
C GLU A 160 -7.18 20.17 12.10
N PHE A 161 -7.94 19.97 13.16
CA PHE A 161 -8.51 21.09 13.94
C PHE A 161 -7.44 21.94 14.62
N ALA A 162 -6.36 21.34 15.12
CA ALA A 162 -5.25 22.10 15.68
C ALA A 162 -4.58 23.00 14.63
N LEU A 163 -4.40 22.53 13.40
CA LEU A 163 -3.85 23.30 12.28
C LEU A 163 -4.80 24.40 11.83
N VAL A 164 -6.12 24.15 11.84
CA VAL A 164 -7.12 25.19 11.58
C VAL A 164 -7.09 26.27 12.64
N GLY A 165 -7.05 25.90 13.92
CA GLY A 165 -6.96 26.85 15.01
C GLY A 165 -5.71 27.71 14.93
N GLU A 166 -4.57 27.13 14.53
CA GLU A 166 -3.34 27.87 14.32
C GLU A 166 -3.44 28.85 13.12
N LEU A 167 -4.08 28.46 12.04
CA LEU A 167 -4.35 29.36 10.91
C LEU A 167 -5.28 30.52 11.29
N LEU A 168 -6.32 30.25 12.06
CA LEU A 168 -7.28 31.28 12.53
C LEU A 168 -6.70 32.19 13.62
N ARG A 169 -5.57 31.84 14.24
CA ARG A 169 -4.91 32.64 15.27
C ARG A 169 -4.61 34.08 14.83
N ILE A 170 -4.37 34.29 13.54
CA ILE A 170 -4.09 35.61 12.98
C ILE A 170 -5.39 36.36 12.59
N CYS A 171 -6.57 35.75 12.76
CA CYS A 171 -7.83 36.36 12.41
C CYS A 171 -8.33 37.27 13.55
N PRO A 172 -8.41 38.60 13.37
CA PRO A 172 -8.82 39.49 14.44
C PRO A 172 -10.30 39.36 14.83
N ARG A 173 -11.07 38.57 14.04
CA ARG A 173 -12.48 38.33 14.31
C ARG A 173 -12.69 37.14 15.28
N TRP A 174 -11.71 36.30 15.48
CA TRP A 174 -11.79 35.21 16.46
C TRP A 174 -11.51 35.74 17.86
N GLN A 175 -12.56 35.80 18.69
CA GLN A 175 -12.46 36.36 20.00
C GLN A 175 -11.53 35.54 20.91
N ALA A 176 -10.80 36.26 21.79
CA ALA A 176 -9.79 35.62 22.65
C ALA A 176 -10.38 34.52 23.53
N ASP A 177 -11.58 34.71 24.08
CA ASP A 177 -12.27 33.71 24.91
C ASP A 177 -12.66 32.46 24.12
N ASP A 178 -13.08 32.62 22.87
CA ASP A 178 -13.40 31.51 21.98
C ASP A 178 -12.15 30.69 21.62
N CYS A 179 -11.06 31.40 21.31
CA CYS A 179 -9.78 30.78 21.07
C CYS A 179 -9.28 30.02 22.33
N ALA A 180 -9.41 30.60 23.51
CA ALA A 180 -9.06 29.98 24.77
C ALA A 180 -9.88 28.72 25.04
N ARG A 181 -11.19 28.77 24.80
CA ARG A 181 -12.09 27.60 24.90
C ARG A 181 -11.69 26.49 23.92
N PHE A 182 -11.32 26.85 22.70
CA PHE A 182 -10.87 25.89 21.68
C PHE A 182 -9.55 25.22 22.10
N LYS A 183 -8.56 25.99 22.57
CA LYS A 183 -7.31 25.43 23.13
C LYS A 183 -7.56 24.55 24.34
N HIS A 184 -8.52 24.93 25.21
CA HIS A 184 -8.92 24.10 26.36
C HIS A 184 -9.48 22.75 25.91
N MET A 185 -10.35 22.73 24.90
CA MET A 185 -10.85 21.48 24.30
C MET A 185 -9.71 20.58 23.83
N MET A 186 -8.75 21.15 23.09
CA MET A 186 -7.57 20.41 22.59
C MET A 186 -6.77 19.76 23.72
N LEU A 187 -6.48 20.54 24.78
CA LEU A 187 -5.64 20.07 25.88
C LEU A 187 -6.38 19.10 26.83
N THR A 188 -7.67 19.32 27.07
CA THR A 188 -8.42 18.60 28.09
C THR A 188 -8.99 17.29 27.56
N TYR A 189 -9.47 17.28 26.32
CA TYR A 189 -10.19 16.12 25.79
C TYR A 189 -9.44 15.39 24.68
N TRP A 190 -8.71 16.09 23.83
CA TRP A 190 -8.13 15.49 22.63
C TRP A 190 -6.65 15.11 22.76
N TYR A 191 -5.83 15.92 23.42
CA TYR A 191 -4.44 15.53 23.74
C TYR A 191 -4.34 14.21 24.50
N PRO A 192 -5.16 13.95 25.56
CA PRO A 192 -5.07 12.68 26.28
C PRO A 192 -5.25 11.45 25.43
N VAL A 193 -6.09 11.51 24.38
CA VAL A 193 -6.30 10.37 23.46
C VAL A 193 -5.03 10.05 22.69
N ALA A 194 -4.40 11.06 22.10
CA ALA A 194 -3.19 10.90 21.31
C ALA A 194 -2.02 10.43 22.17
N HIS A 195 -1.84 11.06 23.33
CA HIS A 195 -0.81 10.70 24.30
C HIS A 195 -0.95 9.26 24.81
N ASP A 196 -2.17 8.88 25.21
CA ASP A 196 -2.46 7.55 25.72
C ASP A 196 -2.22 6.47 24.68
N PHE A 197 -2.67 6.70 23.44
CA PHE A 197 -2.44 5.74 22.36
C PHE A 197 -0.95 5.50 22.12
N LEU A 198 -0.15 6.55 21.98
CA LEU A 198 1.28 6.43 21.72
C LEU A 198 2.06 5.83 22.92
N THR A 199 1.50 5.93 24.13
CA THR A 199 2.11 5.38 25.33
C THR A 199 1.73 3.90 25.54
N ARG A 200 0.49 3.52 25.30
CA ARG A 200 -0.06 2.21 25.67
C ARG A 200 -0.57 1.35 24.52
N HIS A 201 -0.75 1.91 23.33
CA HIS A 201 -1.29 1.21 22.14
C HIS A 201 -2.53 0.36 22.49
N ASN A 202 -3.49 0.91 23.24
CA ASN A 202 -4.69 0.17 23.72
C ASN A 202 -4.34 -1.11 24.50
N ASN A 203 -3.22 -1.14 25.22
CA ASN A 203 -2.65 -2.30 25.91
C ASN A 203 -2.29 -3.47 24.96
N GLN A 204 -2.06 -3.19 23.69
CA GLN A 204 -1.51 -4.12 22.72
C GLN A 204 0.02 -3.96 22.61
N SER A 205 0.64 -4.87 21.90
CA SER A 205 2.07 -4.74 21.58
C SER A 205 2.31 -3.55 20.63
N ASN A 206 3.48 -2.94 20.71
CA ASN A 206 3.86 -1.79 19.89
C ASN A 206 3.79 -2.04 18.37
N THR A 207 3.81 -3.30 17.93
CA THR A 207 3.72 -3.69 16.52
C THR A 207 2.32 -4.16 16.12
N HIS A 208 1.31 -4.01 17.01
CA HIS A 208 -0.04 -4.50 16.73
C HIS A 208 -0.77 -3.68 15.66
N TYR A 209 -0.64 -2.37 15.76
CA TYR A 209 -1.34 -1.45 14.85
C TYR A 209 -0.52 -1.12 13.61
N TRP A 210 -1.19 -0.59 12.59
CA TRP A 210 -0.57 -0.08 11.39
C TRP A 210 0.08 1.29 11.62
N ALA A 211 1.09 1.62 10.83
CA ALA A 211 1.87 2.86 10.99
C ALA A 211 1.01 4.13 10.99
N ASN A 212 -0.05 4.17 10.18
CA ASN A 212 -0.94 5.32 10.08
C ASN A 212 -1.62 5.68 11.41
N TRP A 213 -1.86 4.71 12.31
CA TRP A 213 -2.46 4.97 13.62
C TRP A 213 -1.52 5.78 14.52
N ASP A 214 -0.26 5.38 14.60
CA ASP A 214 0.75 6.12 15.37
C ASP A 214 1.01 7.50 14.74
N ILE A 215 1.20 7.55 13.40
CA ILE A 215 1.52 8.78 12.67
C ILE A 215 0.45 9.85 12.87
N ALA A 216 -0.84 9.47 12.85
CA ALA A 216 -1.95 10.36 13.11
C ALA A 216 -1.84 11.02 14.49
N ASN A 217 -1.50 10.24 15.52
CA ASN A 217 -1.37 10.74 16.89
C ASN A 217 -0.07 11.57 17.10
N VAL A 218 1.02 11.21 16.43
CA VAL A 218 2.24 12.04 16.42
C VAL A 218 1.95 13.42 15.78
N GLY A 219 1.20 13.43 14.66
CA GLY A 219 0.75 14.66 14.02
C GLY A 219 -0.12 15.51 14.94
N ALA A 220 -1.03 14.87 15.68
CA ALA A 220 -1.87 15.53 16.68
C ALA A 220 -1.05 16.21 17.78
N LEU A 221 -0.05 15.51 18.36
CA LEU A 221 0.82 16.09 19.39
C LEU A 221 1.59 17.29 18.87
N ILE A 222 2.21 17.17 17.68
CA ILE A 222 2.99 18.27 17.09
C ILE A 222 2.10 19.49 16.83
N ALA A 223 0.90 19.29 16.24
CA ALA A 223 -0.02 20.38 15.94
C ALA A 223 -0.61 21.03 17.19
N ILE A 224 -1.04 20.24 18.20
CA ILE A 224 -1.52 20.78 19.49
C ILE A 224 -0.42 21.55 20.21
N GLY A 225 0.83 21.02 20.21
CA GLY A 225 1.96 21.70 20.83
C GLY A 225 2.16 23.11 20.28
N VAL A 226 2.10 23.28 18.96
CA VAL A 226 2.20 24.61 18.30
C VAL A 226 1.01 25.48 18.64
N LEU A 227 -0.22 25.01 18.40
CA LEU A 227 -1.45 25.80 18.65
C LEU A 227 -1.54 26.29 20.08
N CYS A 228 -1.21 25.42 21.06
CA CYS A 228 -1.39 25.70 22.48
C CYS A 228 -0.14 26.31 23.14
N ASP A 229 0.89 26.65 22.39
CA ASP A 229 2.16 27.15 22.93
C ASP A 229 2.80 26.19 23.96
N ASN A 230 2.61 24.89 23.76
CA ASN A 230 3.08 23.85 24.69
C ASN A 230 4.25 23.06 24.12
N ARG A 231 5.47 23.47 24.51
CA ARG A 231 6.71 22.88 24.03
C ARG A 231 6.85 21.41 24.42
N ALA A 232 6.37 21.01 25.61
CA ALA A 232 6.46 19.63 26.05
C ALA A 232 5.66 18.67 25.16
N ILE A 233 4.44 19.05 24.76
CA ILE A 233 3.61 18.26 23.86
C ILE A 233 4.23 18.19 22.46
N PHE A 234 4.77 19.30 21.96
CA PHE A 234 5.47 19.32 20.67
C PHE A 234 6.69 18.39 20.68
N ASP A 235 7.53 18.49 21.72
CA ASP A 235 8.75 17.71 21.86
C ASP A 235 8.45 16.22 22.07
N GLU A 236 7.33 15.87 22.72
CA GLU A 236 6.83 14.49 22.82
C GLU A 236 6.58 13.91 21.43
N GLY A 237 5.87 14.64 20.56
CA GLY A 237 5.62 14.20 19.17
C GLY A 237 6.91 14.07 18.37
N VAL A 238 7.83 15.03 18.47
CA VAL A 238 9.15 15.00 17.81
C VAL A 238 9.98 13.81 18.30
N ALA A 239 9.99 13.55 19.61
CA ALA A 239 10.71 12.42 20.19
C ALA A 239 10.14 11.09 19.72
N TYR A 240 8.80 10.97 19.66
CA TYR A 240 8.15 9.75 19.15
C TYR A 240 8.44 9.53 17.67
N PHE A 241 8.35 10.55 16.82
CA PHE A 241 8.74 10.44 15.41
C PHE A 241 10.14 9.83 15.26
N LYS A 242 11.10 10.27 16.07
CA LYS A 242 12.49 9.82 15.97
C LYS A 242 12.76 8.45 16.59
N ASN A 243 12.15 8.15 17.73
CA ASN A 243 12.54 7.03 18.59
C ASN A 243 11.36 6.24 19.17
N GLY A 244 10.13 6.51 18.71
CA GLY A 244 8.93 5.82 19.19
C GLY A 244 9.02 4.31 18.98
N ALA A 245 8.51 3.55 19.94
CA ALA A 245 8.54 2.09 19.87
C ALA A 245 7.49 1.49 18.93
N GLY A 246 6.47 2.25 18.56
CA GLY A 246 5.38 1.79 17.69
C GLY A 246 5.71 1.90 16.20
N THR A 247 4.79 1.41 15.40
CA THR A 247 4.97 1.25 13.95
C THR A 247 5.04 2.57 13.16
N GLY A 248 4.61 3.69 13.75
CA GLY A 248 4.59 5.00 13.08
C GLY A 248 5.80 5.88 13.36
N SER A 249 6.79 5.46 14.19
CA SER A 249 8.08 6.16 14.19
C SER A 249 8.77 5.97 12.84
N ILE A 250 9.62 6.92 12.44
CA ILE A 250 10.15 6.94 11.06
C ILE A 250 10.89 5.66 10.66
N GLN A 251 11.62 5.03 11.59
CA GLN A 251 12.37 3.80 11.31
C GLN A 251 11.47 2.56 11.23
N HIS A 252 10.30 2.59 11.84
CA HIS A 252 9.33 1.51 11.78
C HIS A 252 8.32 1.71 10.64
N ALA A 253 7.93 2.94 10.32
CA ALA A 253 7.06 3.25 9.19
C ALA A 253 7.77 3.00 7.85
N VAL A 254 9.03 3.43 7.71
CA VAL A 254 9.93 3.03 6.63
C VAL A 254 10.85 1.95 7.19
N TYR A 255 10.33 0.75 7.35
CA TYR A 255 10.97 -0.27 8.19
C TYR A 255 12.18 -0.96 7.56
N PHE A 256 12.36 -0.85 6.25
CA PHE A 256 13.49 -1.45 5.55
C PHE A 256 13.99 -0.57 4.41
N LEU A 257 15.30 -0.33 4.39
CA LEU A 257 15.97 0.36 3.29
C LEU A 257 16.59 -0.66 2.35
N HIS A 258 16.10 -0.70 1.12
CA HIS A 258 16.63 -1.54 0.06
C HIS A 258 17.91 -0.96 -0.54
N PRO A 259 18.79 -1.79 -1.12
CA PRO A 259 19.89 -1.30 -1.94
C PRO A 259 19.37 -0.36 -3.04
N GLY A 260 20.01 0.77 -3.24
CA GLY A 260 19.56 1.80 -4.21
C GLY A 260 18.70 2.92 -3.58
N GLY A 261 18.44 2.87 -2.26
CA GLY A 261 17.86 4.00 -1.53
C GLY A 261 16.33 4.04 -1.45
N LEU A 262 15.65 2.99 -1.90
CA LEU A 262 14.19 2.86 -1.72
C LEU A 262 13.85 2.38 -0.30
N GLY A 263 12.94 3.07 0.37
CA GLY A 263 12.49 2.73 1.72
C GLY A 263 11.14 2.02 1.74
N GLN A 264 11.09 0.75 2.08
CA GLN A 264 9.82 0.00 2.12
C GLN A 264 8.91 0.52 3.23
N TRP A 265 7.75 1.04 2.81
CA TRP A 265 6.71 1.51 3.74
C TRP A 265 6.01 0.32 4.41
N GLN A 266 5.74 0.41 5.70
CA GLN A 266 5.21 -0.68 6.52
C GLN A 266 3.86 -1.23 6.00
N GLU A 267 3.01 -0.39 5.45
CA GLU A 267 1.70 -0.78 4.93
C GLU A 267 1.70 -1.08 3.42
N SER A 268 2.86 -1.08 2.76
CA SER A 268 2.93 -1.27 1.30
C SER A 268 2.42 -2.65 0.84
N GLY A 269 2.47 -3.65 1.69
CA GLY A 269 1.88 -4.97 1.42
C GLY A 269 0.41 -5.10 1.85
N ARG A 270 -0.14 -4.12 2.58
CA ARG A 270 -1.55 -4.08 2.98
C ARG A 270 -2.43 -3.56 1.83
N ASP A 271 -2.28 -2.29 1.49
CA ASP A 271 -2.90 -1.62 0.34
C ASP A 271 -2.24 -0.26 0.09
N GLN A 272 -2.52 0.34 -1.06
CA GLN A 272 -1.90 1.60 -1.45
C GLN A 272 -2.67 2.83 -0.94
N GLU A 273 -3.92 2.65 -0.53
CA GLU A 273 -4.68 3.70 0.15
C GLU A 273 -4.03 4.09 1.46
N HIS A 274 -3.73 3.11 2.31
CA HIS A 274 -3.11 3.34 3.61
C HIS A 274 -1.61 3.66 3.49
N ALA A 275 -0.90 3.10 2.50
CA ALA A 275 0.49 3.46 2.26
C ALA A 275 0.63 4.96 1.91
N GLN A 276 -0.20 5.48 1.00
CA GLN A 276 -0.20 6.91 0.65
C GLN A 276 -0.73 7.77 1.82
N LEU A 277 -1.75 7.31 2.56
CA LEU A 277 -2.26 7.99 3.75
C LEU A 277 -1.15 8.24 4.76
N GLY A 278 -0.39 7.21 5.11
CA GLY A 278 0.70 7.30 6.08
C GLY A 278 1.83 8.23 5.63
N VAL A 279 2.26 8.12 4.37
CA VAL A 279 3.28 9.00 3.78
C VAL A 279 2.82 10.47 3.85
N GLY A 280 1.57 10.75 3.50
CA GLY A 280 1.01 12.11 3.52
C GLY A 280 0.93 12.70 4.92
N MET A 281 0.42 11.95 5.90
CA MET A 281 0.36 12.41 7.29
C MET A 281 1.75 12.66 7.86
N MET A 282 2.72 11.80 7.53
CA MET A 282 4.11 11.99 7.97
C MET A 282 4.74 13.23 7.30
N ALA A 283 4.45 13.50 6.05
CA ALA A 283 4.88 14.73 5.39
C ALA A 283 4.28 15.99 6.04
N GLN A 284 2.98 15.95 6.40
CA GLN A 284 2.30 17.08 7.07
C GLN A 284 2.93 17.39 8.44
N LEU A 285 3.15 16.38 9.28
CA LEU A 285 3.81 16.63 10.59
C LEU A 285 5.24 17.13 10.44
N CYS A 286 5.98 16.65 9.43
CA CYS A 286 7.31 17.16 9.10
C CYS A 286 7.26 18.63 8.65
N GLU A 287 6.23 19.05 7.88
CA GLU A 287 6.09 20.46 7.48
C GLU A 287 5.78 21.36 8.69
N VAL A 288 4.92 20.90 9.61
CA VAL A 288 4.65 21.64 10.85
C VAL A 288 5.93 21.82 11.66
N ALA A 289 6.71 20.75 11.84
CA ALA A 289 7.98 20.81 12.53
C ALA A 289 9.00 21.73 11.82
N TRP A 290 9.03 21.68 10.47
CA TRP A 290 9.87 22.56 9.65
C TRP A 290 9.54 24.04 9.86
N LYS A 291 8.25 24.42 9.94
CA LYS A 291 7.83 25.79 10.25
C LYS A 291 8.29 26.23 11.64
N GLN A 292 8.55 25.32 12.53
CA GLN A 292 9.06 25.55 13.86
C GLN A 292 10.61 25.40 13.97
N GLY A 293 11.30 25.30 12.83
CA GLY A 293 12.75 25.20 12.78
C GLY A 293 13.32 23.81 13.12
N VAL A 294 12.48 22.77 13.15
CA VAL A 294 12.88 21.38 13.41
C VAL A 294 12.82 20.58 12.12
N ASP A 295 13.98 20.19 11.59
CA ASP A 295 14.07 19.39 10.36
C ASP A 295 13.83 17.90 10.63
N LEU A 296 12.57 17.45 10.51
CA LEU A 296 12.19 16.04 10.55
C LEU A 296 12.26 15.40 9.15
N TYR A 297 12.15 16.18 8.09
CA TYR A 297 12.29 15.70 6.72
C TYR A 297 13.68 15.12 6.45
N GLY A 298 14.73 15.81 6.93
CA GLY A 298 16.12 15.41 6.79
C GLY A 298 16.56 14.29 7.75
N TYR A 299 15.71 13.97 8.74
CA TYR A 299 16.08 13.00 9.77
C TYR A 299 16.38 11.61 9.18
N ASP A 300 17.35 10.91 9.79
CA ASP A 300 17.85 9.60 9.36
C ASP A 300 18.17 9.55 7.84
N ASN A 301 18.92 10.54 7.39
CA ASN A 301 19.36 10.68 6.00
C ASN A 301 18.19 10.74 5.00
N ASN A 302 17.19 11.58 5.29
CA ASN A 302 15.98 11.72 4.48
C ASN A 302 15.17 10.41 4.35
N ARG A 303 15.04 9.65 5.42
CA ARG A 303 14.34 8.35 5.40
C ARG A 303 12.91 8.45 4.90
N LEU A 304 12.20 9.56 5.19
CA LEU A 304 10.86 9.80 4.64
C LEU A 304 10.89 9.91 3.12
N LEU A 305 11.90 10.56 2.52
CA LEU A 305 12.06 10.62 1.07
C LEU A 305 12.21 9.22 0.46
N ALA A 306 13.04 8.37 1.08
CA ALA A 306 13.18 6.99 0.63
C ALA A 306 11.84 6.23 0.65
N GLY A 307 11.02 6.44 1.68
CA GLY A 307 9.66 5.88 1.78
C GLY A 307 8.71 6.43 0.73
N ALA A 308 8.74 7.75 0.50
CA ALA A 308 7.92 8.41 -0.51
C ALA A 308 8.27 7.93 -1.93
N GLU A 309 9.56 7.83 -2.27
CA GLU A 309 10.01 7.30 -3.57
C GLU A 309 9.58 5.85 -3.79
N TYR A 310 9.63 5.00 -2.74
CA TYR A 310 9.16 3.62 -2.82
C TYR A 310 7.66 3.54 -3.11
N VAL A 311 6.84 4.27 -2.35
CA VAL A 311 5.38 4.30 -2.53
C VAL A 311 5.02 4.93 -3.87
N ALA A 312 5.70 6.02 -4.28
CA ALA A 312 5.51 6.66 -5.58
C ALA A 312 5.85 5.69 -6.72
N GLN A 313 7.02 5.05 -6.70
CA GLN A 313 7.45 4.11 -7.74
C GLN A 313 6.44 2.98 -7.93
N TRP A 314 5.94 2.38 -6.83
CA TRP A 314 4.94 1.33 -6.93
C TRP A 314 3.61 1.84 -7.50
N ASN A 315 3.17 3.03 -7.11
CA ASN A 315 1.93 3.64 -7.62
C ASN A 315 2.07 4.20 -9.03
N LEU A 316 3.28 4.43 -9.53
CA LEU A 316 3.59 4.67 -10.94
C LEU A 316 3.69 3.38 -11.76
N TRP A 317 3.27 2.26 -11.20
CA TRP A 317 3.24 0.95 -11.84
C TRP A 317 4.62 0.36 -12.15
N GLN A 318 5.66 0.86 -11.52
CA GLN A 318 7.02 0.33 -11.62
C GLN A 318 7.27 -0.71 -10.51
N PRO A 319 8.06 -1.76 -10.77
CA PRO A 319 8.38 -2.75 -9.76
C PRO A 319 9.24 -2.16 -8.65
N VAL A 320 9.01 -2.64 -7.43
CA VAL A 320 9.82 -2.31 -6.25
C VAL A 320 10.34 -3.60 -5.61
N PRO A 321 11.53 -3.59 -5.00
CA PRO A 321 11.99 -4.71 -4.20
C PRO A 321 11.10 -4.85 -2.96
N TYR A 322 10.94 -6.06 -2.43
CA TYR A 322 10.11 -6.30 -1.27
C TYR A 322 10.78 -7.24 -0.27
N LYS A 323 10.66 -6.91 1.00
CA LYS A 323 11.02 -7.76 2.13
C LYS A 323 9.76 -8.15 2.87
N TYR A 324 9.60 -9.43 3.16
CA TYR A 324 8.49 -9.95 3.95
C TYR A 324 8.29 -9.16 5.25
N TYR A 325 7.05 -8.82 5.54
CA TYR A 325 6.64 -8.13 6.75
C TYR A 325 5.60 -8.95 7.52
N THR A 326 5.72 -8.96 8.83
CA THR A 326 4.69 -9.45 9.73
C THR A 326 4.68 -8.61 11.01
N ASN A 327 3.55 -8.54 11.70
CA ASN A 327 3.39 -7.85 12.97
C ASN A 327 2.82 -8.77 14.05
N SER A 328 2.63 -8.25 15.27
CA SER A 328 2.10 -9.03 16.39
C SER A 328 0.63 -9.42 16.24
N ALA A 329 -0.14 -8.76 15.38
CA ALA A 329 -1.49 -9.17 14.99
C ALA A 329 -1.49 -10.30 13.95
N ARG A 330 -0.29 -10.79 13.56
CA ARG A 330 -0.07 -11.83 12.54
C ARG A 330 -0.54 -11.42 11.14
N ALA A 331 -0.55 -10.12 10.85
CA ALA A 331 -0.72 -9.66 9.49
C ALA A 331 0.54 -9.99 8.67
N ASN A 332 0.40 -10.91 7.72
CA ASN A 332 1.49 -11.37 6.87
C ASN A 332 1.41 -10.65 5.52
N GLN A 333 2.54 -10.09 5.08
CA GLN A 333 2.65 -9.40 3.80
C GLN A 333 3.87 -9.95 3.05
N SER A 334 3.63 -10.67 1.97
CA SER A 334 4.67 -11.37 1.22
C SER A 334 5.18 -10.56 0.02
N TRP A 335 4.39 -9.57 -0.45
CA TRP A 335 4.70 -8.70 -1.60
C TRP A 335 3.94 -7.37 -1.50
N PRO A 336 4.31 -6.36 -2.30
CA PRO A 336 3.60 -5.08 -2.30
C PRO A 336 2.18 -5.26 -2.85
N SER A 337 1.19 -4.73 -2.13
CA SER A 337 -0.21 -4.90 -2.50
C SER A 337 -0.58 -4.11 -3.75
N VAL A 338 -1.32 -4.75 -4.65
CA VAL A 338 -1.94 -4.09 -5.82
C VAL A 338 -3.27 -3.42 -5.48
N ASN A 339 -3.80 -3.62 -4.25
CA ASN A 339 -5.04 -2.98 -3.83
C ASN A 339 -4.87 -1.46 -3.74
N GLY A 340 -5.68 -0.73 -4.49
CA GLY A 340 -5.59 0.73 -4.57
C GLY A 340 -4.34 1.26 -5.26
N ARG A 341 -3.58 0.41 -5.98
CA ARG A 341 -2.39 0.82 -6.73
C ARG A 341 -2.76 1.79 -7.85
N GLY A 342 -1.97 2.83 -8.02
CA GLY A 342 -2.22 3.87 -9.03
C GLY A 342 -3.32 4.87 -8.65
N ARG A 343 -3.75 4.91 -7.39
CA ARG A 343 -4.71 5.92 -6.89
C ARG A 343 -4.14 7.32 -7.05
N LEU A 344 -5.02 8.23 -7.48
CA LEU A 344 -4.71 9.65 -7.68
C LEU A 344 -5.62 10.55 -6.82
N ASP A 345 -6.12 10.04 -5.68
CA ASP A 345 -7.06 10.74 -4.80
C ASP A 345 -6.46 11.10 -3.42
N ARG A 346 -5.14 10.87 -3.23
CA ARG A 346 -4.40 11.30 -2.04
C ARG A 346 -3.52 12.51 -2.38
N PRO A 347 -3.95 13.74 -2.05
CA PRO A 347 -3.25 14.98 -2.40
C PRO A 347 -2.08 15.25 -1.45
N ILE A 348 -0.96 14.58 -1.67
CA ILE A 348 0.20 14.58 -0.76
C ILE A 348 1.52 14.88 -1.47
N TRP A 349 1.53 14.88 -2.80
CA TRP A 349 2.77 14.84 -3.56
C TRP A 349 3.38 16.22 -3.77
N GLU A 350 2.57 17.28 -3.91
CA GLU A 350 3.06 18.66 -4.00
C GLU A 350 3.86 19.07 -2.75
N LEU A 351 3.40 18.68 -1.57
CA LEU A 351 4.11 18.94 -0.31
C LEU A 351 5.51 18.30 -0.30
N LEU A 352 5.60 17.03 -0.62
CA LEU A 352 6.86 16.27 -0.67
C LEU A 352 7.80 16.82 -1.74
N TYR A 353 7.30 17.03 -2.95
CA TYR A 353 8.08 17.53 -4.08
C TYR A 353 8.66 18.93 -3.80
N ASN A 354 7.82 19.84 -3.34
CA ASN A 354 8.26 21.21 -3.08
C ASN A 354 9.25 21.26 -1.91
N HIS A 355 9.13 20.38 -0.92
CA HIS A 355 10.17 20.31 0.11
C HIS A 355 11.46 19.71 -0.44
N TYR A 356 11.43 18.47 -0.93
CA TYR A 356 12.68 17.75 -1.25
C TYR A 356 13.36 18.25 -2.50
N VAL A 357 12.59 18.51 -3.57
CA VAL A 357 13.17 18.91 -4.86
C VAL A 357 13.36 20.41 -4.93
N VAL A 358 12.28 21.20 -4.73
CA VAL A 358 12.35 22.65 -4.96
C VAL A 358 13.13 23.36 -3.84
N ARG A 359 12.84 23.06 -2.57
CA ARG A 359 13.47 23.69 -1.39
C ARG A 359 14.85 23.15 -1.10
N ARG A 360 15.08 21.84 -1.22
CA ARG A 360 16.32 21.17 -0.82
C ARG A 360 17.22 20.76 -2.00
N GLY A 361 16.75 20.82 -3.24
CA GLY A 361 17.51 20.42 -4.42
C GLY A 361 17.85 18.92 -4.49
N LEU A 362 17.09 18.08 -3.78
CA LEU A 362 17.33 16.64 -3.75
C LEU A 362 16.65 15.95 -4.94
N ARG A 363 17.17 14.79 -5.28
CA ARG A 363 16.62 13.96 -6.37
C ARG A 363 15.44 13.14 -5.86
N ALA A 364 14.25 13.30 -6.46
CA ALA A 364 13.02 12.58 -6.15
C ALA A 364 12.18 12.30 -7.42
N PRO A 365 12.68 11.46 -8.36
CA PRO A 365 12.07 11.30 -9.67
C PRO A 365 10.66 10.71 -9.62
N HIS A 366 10.38 9.80 -8.72
CA HIS A 366 9.06 9.18 -8.62
C HIS A 366 8.04 10.11 -7.94
N THR A 367 8.46 10.83 -6.90
CA THR A 367 7.64 11.89 -6.28
C THR A 367 7.32 12.98 -7.29
N GLN A 368 8.29 13.42 -8.11
CA GLN A 368 8.05 14.38 -9.18
C GLN A 368 7.02 13.86 -10.19
N ALA A 369 7.16 12.61 -10.65
CA ALA A 369 6.23 12.02 -11.59
C ALA A 369 4.81 11.90 -11.01
N MET A 370 4.66 11.65 -9.70
CA MET A 370 3.36 11.68 -9.04
C MET A 370 2.75 13.09 -9.02
N VAL A 371 3.55 14.14 -8.77
CA VAL A 371 3.08 15.53 -8.86
C VAL A 371 2.60 15.85 -10.27
N GLU A 372 3.36 15.50 -11.28
CA GLU A 372 2.99 15.72 -12.68
C GLU A 372 1.67 15.04 -13.05
N LEU A 373 1.39 13.85 -12.47
CA LEU A 373 0.10 13.14 -12.65
C LEU A 373 -1.06 13.79 -11.91
N MET A 374 -0.81 14.30 -10.71
CA MET A 374 -1.90 14.70 -9.80
C MET A 374 -2.19 16.20 -9.81
N ARG A 375 -1.35 17.01 -10.43
CA ARG A 375 -1.58 18.44 -10.54
C ARG A 375 -2.81 18.70 -11.46
N LEU A 376 -3.87 19.28 -10.95
CA LEU A 376 -4.04 20.02 -9.69
C LEU A 376 -4.52 19.08 -8.56
N GLU A 377 -3.84 19.13 -7.41
CA GLU A 377 -4.27 18.36 -6.25
C GLU A 377 -5.60 18.90 -5.70
N GLY A 378 -6.56 18.02 -5.47
CA GLY A 378 -7.84 18.37 -4.85
C GLY A 378 -7.87 18.15 -3.34
N GLY A 379 -9.06 18.25 -2.74
CA GLY A 379 -9.29 17.94 -1.33
C GLY A 379 -9.42 16.43 -1.06
N SER A 380 -9.20 16.05 0.18
CA SER A 380 -9.42 14.69 0.70
C SER A 380 -9.82 14.78 2.17
N ILE A 381 -10.56 13.81 2.70
CA ILE A 381 -11.02 13.85 4.10
C ILE A 381 -9.87 13.66 5.10
N ASP A 382 -8.83 12.93 4.73
CA ASP A 382 -7.71 12.62 5.63
C ASP A 382 -6.48 13.52 5.38
N HIS A 383 -6.55 14.42 4.40
CA HIS A 383 -5.52 15.41 4.06
C HIS A 383 -6.18 16.66 3.54
N PHE A 384 -5.73 17.84 3.95
CA PHE A 384 -6.32 19.09 3.52
C PHE A 384 -6.30 19.30 2.02
N GLY A 385 -5.31 18.77 1.32
CA GLY A 385 -5.21 18.86 -0.13
C GLY A 385 -4.93 20.27 -0.63
N TYR A 386 -5.32 20.51 -1.90
CA TYR A 386 -5.03 21.75 -2.61
C TYR A 386 -3.56 22.11 -2.58
N GLY A 387 -2.70 21.07 -2.67
CA GLY A 387 -1.26 21.20 -2.56
C GLY A 387 -0.65 22.06 -3.65
N THR A 388 -1.27 22.10 -4.83
CA THR A 388 -0.85 22.95 -5.95
C THR A 388 -0.99 24.43 -5.60
N LEU A 389 -2.04 24.83 -4.87
CA LEU A 389 -2.19 26.17 -4.35
C LEU A 389 -1.24 26.43 -3.16
N THR A 390 -1.20 25.47 -2.22
CA THR A 390 -0.67 25.73 -0.88
C THR A 390 0.83 25.51 -0.76
N PHE A 391 1.39 24.54 -1.49
CA PHE A 391 2.80 24.15 -1.36
C PHE A 391 3.67 24.48 -2.56
N THR A 392 3.09 24.71 -3.77
CA THR A 392 3.92 25.03 -4.92
C THR A 392 4.74 26.29 -4.67
N LEU A 393 6.07 26.15 -4.85
CA LEU A 393 7.03 27.25 -4.79
C LEU A 393 7.35 27.71 -6.22
N ASP A 394 7.91 28.90 -6.36
CA ASP A 394 8.42 29.38 -7.66
C ASP A 394 9.47 28.39 -8.17
N ALA A 395 9.28 27.91 -9.38
CA ALA A 395 9.98 26.78 -9.92
C ALA A 395 11.50 27.02 -9.98
N ALA A 396 12.25 26.23 -9.22
CA ALA A 396 13.49 25.72 -9.78
C ALA A 396 13.12 24.88 -11.01
N LYS A 397 13.80 25.07 -12.15
CA LYS A 397 13.61 24.21 -13.32
C LYS A 397 13.72 22.76 -12.88
N SER A 398 12.73 21.92 -13.24
CA SER A 398 12.84 20.49 -12.98
C SER A 398 14.22 19.99 -13.37
N PRO A 399 14.99 19.36 -12.47
CA PRO A 399 16.31 18.84 -12.80
C PRO A 399 16.24 17.67 -13.78
N TYR A 400 15.04 17.20 -14.13
CA TYR A 400 14.85 16.05 -15.01
C TYR A 400 14.09 16.42 -16.28
N PRO A 401 14.52 15.94 -17.45
CA PRO A 401 13.70 16.01 -18.64
C PRO A 401 12.41 15.22 -18.44
N PRO A 402 11.28 15.63 -19.07
CA PRO A 402 10.06 14.84 -19.10
C PRO A 402 10.38 13.41 -19.56
N ALA A 403 9.70 12.43 -18.96
CA ALA A 403 9.83 11.05 -19.41
C ALA A 403 9.45 10.96 -20.89
N PRO A 404 10.24 10.28 -21.74
CA PRO A 404 9.88 10.09 -23.14
C PRO A 404 8.62 9.21 -23.27
N ILE A 405 7.93 9.30 -24.40
CA ILE A 405 6.88 8.35 -24.78
C ILE A 405 7.44 6.92 -24.63
N PRO A 406 6.68 5.97 -24.01
CA PRO A 406 7.20 4.63 -23.79
C PRO A 406 7.50 3.90 -25.10
N PRO A 407 8.49 3.00 -25.12
CA PRO A 407 8.68 2.12 -26.27
C PRO A 407 7.49 1.18 -26.46
N THR A 408 7.15 0.87 -27.72
CA THR A 408 6.12 -0.09 -28.09
C THR A 408 6.35 -1.46 -27.44
N PRO A 409 5.34 -2.08 -26.81
CA PRO A 409 5.41 -3.44 -26.27
C PRO A 409 5.74 -4.45 -27.38
N THR A 410 6.42 -5.52 -27.01
CA THR A 410 6.83 -6.56 -27.97
C THR A 410 6.31 -7.94 -27.54
N GLN A 411 6.42 -8.91 -28.45
CA GLN A 411 6.07 -10.30 -28.21
C GLN A 411 4.63 -10.47 -27.70
N LEU A 412 3.70 -9.64 -28.20
CA LEU A 412 2.29 -9.86 -27.89
C LEU A 412 1.87 -11.24 -28.38
N THR A 413 1.30 -12.02 -27.46
CA THR A 413 0.67 -13.30 -27.73
C THR A 413 -0.81 -13.22 -27.38
N ALA A 414 -1.66 -13.80 -28.21
CA ALA A 414 -3.08 -13.99 -27.92
C ALA A 414 -3.36 -15.49 -27.86
N THR A 415 -3.83 -15.95 -26.73
CA THR A 415 -4.09 -17.35 -26.48
C THR A 415 -5.58 -17.57 -26.28
N ALA A 416 -6.15 -18.45 -27.09
CA ALA A 416 -7.55 -18.80 -26.97
C ALA A 416 -7.85 -19.52 -25.66
N GLY A 417 -8.87 -19.07 -24.95
CA GLY A 417 -9.52 -19.74 -23.83
C GLY A 417 -10.98 -20.02 -24.12
N VAL A 418 -11.68 -20.57 -23.14
CA VAL A 418 -13.13 -20.78 -23.24
C VAL A 418 -13.87 -19.49 -22.92
N GLY A 419 -14.57 -18.94 -23.91
CA GLY A 419 -15.28 -17.68 -23.77
C GLY A 419 -14.37 -16.52 -23.35
N ARG A 420 -13.06 -16.63 -23.63
CA ARG A 420 -12.06 -15.60 -23.31
C ARG A 420 -10.80 -15.74 -24.17
N VAL A 421 -10.01 -14.66 -24.19
CA VAL A 421 -8.66 -14.66 -24.77
C VAL A 421 -7.69 -14.14 -23.74
N PHE A 422 -6.59 -14.85 -23.55
CA PHE A 422 -5.47 -14.42 -22.71
C PHE A 422 -4.44 -13.70 -23.56
N LEU A 423 -4.08 -12.49 -23.17
CA LEU A 423 -3.06 -11.70 -23.80
C LEU A 423 -1.85 -11.60 -22.87
N ASN A 424 -0.66 -11.77 -23.44
CA ASN A 424 0.61 -11.53 -22.74
C ASN A 424 1.56 -10.80 -23.69
N TRP A 425 2.38 -9.90 -23.13
CA TRP A 425 3.38 -9.17 -23.89
C TRP A 425 4.62 -8.91 -23.06
N THR A 426 5.69 -8.53 -23.74
CA THR A 426 6.93 -8.11 -23.08
C THR A 426 7.00 -6.59 -23.00
N ARG A 427 7.16 -6.10 -21.78
CA ARG A 427 7.47 -4.70 -21.49
C ARG A 427 8.82 -4.32 -22.09
N ARG A 428 8.91 -3.12 -22.67
CA ARG A 428 10.17 -2.52 -23.09
C ARG A 428 10.47 -1.26 -22.30
N GLY A 429 11.68 -1.20 -21.75
CA GLY A 429 12.11 -0.07 -20.94
C GLY A 429 11.33 0.06 -19.63
N ASP A 430 11.53 1.15 -18.93
CA ASP A 430 10.98 1.47 -17.60
C ASP A 430 10.05 2.71 -17.58
N THR A 431 9.88 3.36 -18.75
CA THR A 431 9.09 4.60 -18.86
C THR A 431 7.60 4.38 -19.04
N ALA A 432 7.14 3.13 -19.30
CA ALA A 432 5.72 2.82 -19.34
C ALA A 432 5.11 2.91 -17.93
N GLN A 433 3.97 3.58 -17.81
CA GLN A 433 3.15 3.64 -16.61
C GLN A 433 1.91 2.75 -16.71
N GLY A 434 1.54 2.33 -17.92
CA GLY A 434 0.42 1.45 -18.15
C GLY A 434 0.29 1.05 -19.61
N TYR A 435 -0.81 0.37 -19.93
CA TYR A 435 -1.09 -0.15 -21.25
C TYR A 435 -2.53 0.11 -21.67
N GLU A 436 -2.72 0.18 -22.98
CA GLU A 436 -4.02 0.14 -23.64
C GLU A 436 -4.08 -1.12 -24.51
N VAL A 437 -5.13 -1.91 -24.36
CA VAL A 437 -5.42 -3.07 -25.20
C VAL A 437 -6.47 -2.68 -26.22
N GLN A 438 -6.18 -2.98 -27.48
CA GLN A 438 -7.07 -2.75 -28.61
C GLN A 438 -7.46 -4.08 -29.25
N ARG A 439 -8.69 -4.15 -29.77
CA ARG A 439 -9.24 -5.35 -30.40
C ARG A 439 -9.93 -5.03 -31.73
N ALA A 440 -9.80 -5.94 -32.69
CA ALA A 440 -10.51 -5.93 -33.95
C ALA A 440 -11.03 -7.33 -34.30
N THR A 441 -11.99 -7.45 -35.21
CA THR A 441 -12.44 -8.71 -35.81
C THR A 441 -11.80 -8.98 -37.18
N ARG A 442 -10.94 -8.09 -37.63
CA ARG A 442 -10.14 -8.20 -38.87
C ARG A 442 -8.70 -7.82 -38.55
N GLN A 443 -7.76 -8.42 -39.27
CA GLN A 443 -6.32 -8.18 -39.07
C GLN A 443 -5.90 -6.73 -39.38
N ASP A 444 -6.57 -6.11 -40.32
CA ASP A 444 -6.35 -4.73 -40.77
C ASP A 444 -7.20 -3.69 -40.00
N GLY A 445 -7.95 -4.13 -38.99
CA GLY A 445 -8.79 -3.27 -38.15
C GLY A 445 -10.20 -3.03 -38.71
N PRO A 446 -10.92 -2.03 -38.24
CA PRO A 446 -10.45 -1.03 -37.23
C PRO A 446 -10.26 -1.62 -35.84
N PHE A 447 -9.18 -1.23 -35.18
CA PHE A 447 -8.92 -1.58 -33.78
C PHE A 447 -9.63 -0.59 -32.85
N VAL A 448 -10.33 -1.11 -31.85
CA VAL A 448 -10.99 -0.33 -30.82
C VAL A 448 -10.38 -0.64 -29.45
N SER A 449 -10.22 0.38 -28.63
CA SER A 449 -9.78 0.23 -27.26
C SER A 449 -10.82 -0.55 -26.45
N ILE A 450 -10.41 -1.65 -25.81
CA ILE A 450 -11.27 -2.48 -24.96
C ILE A 450 -10.89 -2.41 -23.50
N ALA A 451 -9.67 -2.00 -23.21
CA ALA A 451 -9.19 -1.78 -21.85
C ALA A 451 -7.99 -0.84 -21.85
N ALA A 452 -7.88 -0.04 -20.78
CA ALA A 452 -6.69 0.74 -20.47
C ALA A 452 -6.50 0.75 -18.95
N TRP A 453 -5.28 0.65 -18.51
CA TRP A 453 -4.94 0.72 -17.08
C TRP A 453 -3.54 1.28 -16.87
N ALA A 454 -3.32 1.78 -15.67
CA ALA A 454 -2.06 2.36 -15.26
C ALA A 454 -1.24 1.34 -14.45
N ASP A 455 -0.87 0.19 -15.01
CA ASP A 455 -0.01 -0.82 -14.39
C ASP A 455 1.02 -1.34 -15.39
N SER A 456 2.24 -0.82 -15.32
CA SER A 456 3.32 -1.24 -16.20
C SER A 456 3.91 -2.62 -15.87
N THR A 457 3.57 -3.19 -14.73
CA THR A 457 4.01 -4.54 -14.35
C THR A 457 3.03 -5.61 -14.81
N ARG A 458 1.78 -5.23 -15.06
CA ARG A 458 0.75 -6.10 -15.58
C ARG A 458 0.86 -6.19 -17.10
N CYS A 459 1.70 -7.09 -17.57
CA CYS A 459 1.90 -7.38 -19.00
C CYS A 459 0.96 -8.49 -19.51
N GLU A 460 -0.26 -8.53 -18.98
CA GLU A 460 -1.29 -9.51 -19.34
C GLU A 460 -2.69 -8.90 -19.27
N TYR A 461 -3.60 -9.42 -20.08
CA TYR A 461 -5.01 -9.07 -20.06
C TYR A 461 -5.87 -10.27 -20.42
N ILE A 462 -7.06 -10.37 -19.83
CA ILE A 462 -8.04 -11.40 -20.17
C ILE A 462 -9.24 -10.71 -20.77
N ASP A 463 -9.45 -10.90 -22.06
CA ASP A 463 -10.68 -10.46 -22.75
C ASP A 463 -11.77 -11.51 -22.54
N THR A 464 -12.78 -11.17 -21.75
CA THR A 464 -13.94 -12.02 -21.46
C THR A 464 -15.17 -11.66 -22.29
N ASN A 465 -15.09 -10.58 -23.07
CA ASN A 465 -16.20 -10.14 -23.93
C ASN A 465 -15.98 -10.62 -25.38
N VAL A 466 -15.89 -11.93 -25.53
CA VAL A 466 -15.61 -12.61 -26.82
C VAL A 466 -16.62 -13.72 -27.08
N THR A 467 -16.92 -13.96 -28.38
CA THR A 467 -17.79 -15.03 -28.83
C THR A 467 -16.96 -16.23 -29.26
N PRO A 468 -17.21 -17.44 -28.74
CA PRO A 468 -16.56 -18.66 -29.23
C PRO A 468 -16.69 -18.83 -30.74
N GLY A 469 -15.61 -19.25 -31.41
CA GLY A 469 -15.56 -19.43 -32.86
C GLY A 469 -15.28 -18.16 -33.66
N THR A 470 -15.30 -16.97 -33.05
CA THR A 470 -14.95 -15.71 -33.73
C THR A 470 -13.47 -15.43 -33.53
N THR A 471 -12.73 -15.17 -34.62
CA THR A 471 -11.32 -14.75 -34.52
C THR A 471 -11.23 -13.28 -34.18
N TYR A 472 -10.45 -12.96 -33.13
CA TYR A 472 -10.12 -11.60 -32.72
C TYR A 472 -8.66 -11.31 -32.91
N PHE A 473 -8.35 -10.06 -33.26
CA PHE A 473 -7.01 -9.53 -33.42
C PHE A 473 -6.78 -8.46 -32.36
N TYR A 474 -5.61 -8.46 -31.73
CA TYR A 474 -5.28 -7.60 -30.60
C TYR A 474 -3.98 -6.83 -30.86
N GLY A 475 -3.95 -5.59 -30.40
CA GLY A 475 -2.77 -4.75 -30.31
C GLY A 475 -2.64 -4.19 -28.90
N VAL A 476 -1.42 -3.89 -28.45
CA VAL A 476 -1.15 -3.28 -27.15
C VAL A 476 -0.22 -2.10 -27.32
N ALA A 477 -0.64 -0.95 -26.78
CA ALA A 477 0.18 0.25 -26.69
C ALA A 477 0.59 0.51 -25.23
N ALA A 478 1.84 0.92 -25.03
CA ALA A 478 2.30 1.42 -23.72
C ALA A 478 1.94 2.91 -23.60
N GLN A 479 1.66 3.36 -22.40
CA GLN A 479 1.31 4.76 -22.13
C GLN A 479 2.00 5.30 -20.88
N ASN A 480 2.27 6.60 -20.92
CA ASN A 480 2.66 7.42 -19.77
C ASN A 480 2.12 8.84 -19.97
N GLN A 481 2.56 9.79 -19.15
CA GLN A 481 2.14 11.20 -19.26
C GLN A 481 2.56 11.88 -20.55
N ALA A 482 3.69 11.48 -21.15
CA ALA A 482 4.17 12.05 -22.40
C ALA A 482 3.34 11.59 -23.61
N GLY A 483 2.57 10.50 -23.46
CA GLY A 483 1.70 9.98 -24.50
C GLY A 483 1.66 8.46 -24.59
N LYS A 484 1.15 7.97 -25.71
CA LYS A 484 1.07 6.55 -26.04
C LYS A 484 2.10 6.19 -27.11
N SER A 485 2.65 4.98 -27.00
CA SER A 485 3.44 4.35 -28.06
C SER A 485 2.54 3.95 -29.24
N ASP A 486 3.14 3.60 -30.37
CA ASP A 486 2.46 2.79 -31.36
C ASP A 486 2.00 1.47 -30.75
N ALA A 487 0.95 0.87 -31.35
CA ALA A 487 0.51 -0.47 -30.94
C ALA A 487 1.53 -1.53 -31.38
N SER A 488 1.63 -2.61 -30.61
CA SER A 488 2.41 -3.79 -30.98
C SER A 488 1.93 -4.42 -32.30
N ASN A 489 2.75 -5.25 -32.90
CA ASN A 489 2.26 -6.14 -33.97
C ASN A 489 1.04 -6.93 -33.47
N PRO A 490 0.00 -7.09 -34.31
CA PRO A 490 -1.21 -7.77 -33.91
C PRO A 490 -0.97 -9.25 -33.64
N ALA A 491 -1.61 -9.77 -32.57
CA ALA A 491 -1.74 -11.18 -32.30
C ALA A 491 -3.22 -11.60 -32.41
N SER A 492 -3.50 -12.83 -32.80
CA SER A 492 -4.88 -13.29 -32.97
C SER A 492 -5.19 -14.56 -32.21
N ALA A 493 -6.44 -14.70 -31.79
CA ALA A 493 -6.98 -15.92 -31.20
C ALA A 493 -8.45 -16.11 -31.52
N THR A 494 -8.87 -17.38 -31.57
CA THR A 494 -10.27 -17.77 -31.74
C THR A 494 -10.71 -18.48 -30.45
N PRO A 495 -11.51 -17.85 -29.57
CA PRO A 495 -11.99 -18.48 -28.33
C PRO A 495 -12.68 -19.80 -28.60
N ALA A 496 -12.43 -20.79 -27.76
CA ALA A 496 -12.98 -22.14 -27.88
C ALA A 496 -14.13 -22.40 -26.89
N SER A 497 -14.91 -23.45 -27.15
CA SER A 497 -15.83 -24.06 -26.19
C SER A 497 -15.05 -24.93 -25.19
N LEU A 498 -15.64 -25.22 -23.99
CA LEU A 498 -15.09 -26.16 -23.02
C LEU A 498 -15.07 -27.58 -23.59
N SER A 499 -13.96 -28.26 -23.44
CA SER A 499 -13.83 -29.71 -23.60
C SER A 499 -13.82 -30.40 -22.23
N ALA A 500 -13.94 -31.74 -22.22
CA ALA A 500 -13.78 -32.55 -21.03
C ALA A 500 -12.38 -32.34 -20.41
N VAL A 501 -12.24 -32.61 -19.11
CA VAL A 501 -10.94 -32.59 -18.44
C VAL A 501 -9.95 -33.56 -19.09
N PRO A 502 -8.64 -33.29 -19.08
CA PRO A 502 -7.64 -34.11 -19.75
C PRO A 502 -7.62 -35.56 -19.25
N PRO A 503 -7.18 -36.54 -20.08
CA PRO A 503 -6.98 -37.90 -19.62
C PRO A 503 -6.15 -37.97 -18.34
N GLY A 504 -6.58 -38.84 -17.42
CA GLY A 504 -5.96 -39.01 -16.10
C GLY A 504 -6.43 -38.00 -15.02
N TRP A 505 -7.17 -36.96 -15.40
CA TRP A 505 -7.88 -36.09 -14.47
C TRP A 505 -9.35 -36.47 -14.38
N THR A 506 -9.92 -36.38 -13.18
CA THR A 506 -11.32 -36.72 -12.93
C THR A 506 -11.97 -35.60 -12.10
N GLN A 507 -13.18 -35.23 -12.48
CA GLN A 507 -14.04 -34.38 -11.64
C GLN A 507 -14.77 -35.27 -10.63
N THR A 508 -14.76 -34.91 -9.37
CA THR A 508 -15.44 -35.59 -8.28
C THR A 508 -16.12 -34.61 -7.36
N SER A 509 -17.39 -34.85 -7.04
CA SER A 509 -18.08 -34.17 -5.94
C SER A 509 -17.71 -34.87 -4.63
N ILE A 510 -17.09 -34.14 -3.71
CA ILE A 510 -16.76 -34.61 -2.38
C ILE A 510 -17.78 -33.99 -1.41
N GLY A 511 -18.59 -34.84 -0.77
CA GLY A 511 -19.69 -34.37 0.07
C GLY A 511 -20.84 -33.74 -0.72
N PRO A 512 -21.72 -32.98 -0.04
CA PRO A 512 -22.85 -32.34 -0.67
C PRO A 512 -22.41 -31.19 -1.58
N VAL A 513 -22.49 -31.38 -2.89
CA VAL A 513 -22.12 -30.38 -3.92
C VAL A 513 -23.21 -30.34 -4.99
N GLN A 514 -23.75 -29.17 -5.27
CA GLN A 514 -24.64 -28.91 -6.38
C GLN A 514 -23.91 -28.15 -7.49
N GLY A 515 -24.33 -28.36 -8.75
CA GLY A 515 -23.79 -27.64 -9.89
C GLY A 515 -22.28 -27.83 -10.10
N ALA A 516 -21.73 -28.99 -9.70
CA ALA A 516 -20.35 -29.30 -9.96
C ALA A 516 -20.06 -29.39 -11.45
N THR A 517 -19.16 -28.58 -11.96
CA THR A 517 -18.77 -28.56 -13.36
C THR A 517 -17.25 -28.52 -13.48
N ALA A 518 -16.71 -29.20 -14.47
CA ALA A 518 -15.31 -29.06 -14.84
C ALA A 518 -15.16 -29.11 -16.36
N GLY A 519 -14.27 -28.32 -16.85
CA GLY A 519 -13.90 -28.30 -18.25
C GLY A 519 -12.45 -27.91 -18.42
N PHE A 520 -11.91 -28.18 -19.59
CA PHE A 520 -10.53 -27.91 -19.93
C PHE A 520 -10.43 -27.25 -21.30
N ALA A 521 -9.59 -26.25 -21.39
CA ALA A 521 -9.20 -25.68 -22.66
C ALA A 521 -7.73 -26.04 -22.92
N PRO A 522 -7.43 -26.81 -24.00
CA PRO A 522 -6.06 -27.23 -24.34
C PRO A 522 -5.25 -26.10 -24.98
N VAL A 523 -5.44 -24.90 -24.51
CA VAL A 523 -4.73 -23.69 -24.95
C VAL A 523 -3.49 -23.48 -24.12
N SER A 524 -2.53 -22.67 -24.57
CA SER A 524 -1.27 -22.44 -23.87
C SER A 524 -1.53 -22.05 -22.42
N GLY A 525 -0.92 -22.80 -21.46
CA GLY A 525 -1.18 -22.64 -20.04
C GLY A 525 -2.14 -23.69 -19.45
N ARG A 526 -2.76 -24.54 -20.24
CA ARG A 526 -3.65 -25.63 -19.78
C ARG A 526 -4.67 -25.15 -18.75
N THR A 527 -5.67 -24.41 -19.20
CA THR A 527 -6.68 -23.80 -18.34
C THR A 527 -7.76 -24.81 -17.95
N PHE A 528 -7.91 -25.02 -16.64
CA PHE A 528 -9.05 -25.71 -16.06
C PHE A 528 -10.08 -24.68 -15.60
N VAL A 529 -11.34 -24.95 -15.93
CA VAL A 529 -12.48 -24.20 -15.42
C VAL A 529 -13.25 -25.11 -14.47
N VAL A 530 -13.24 -24.79 -13.20
CA VAL A 530 -13.85 -25.63 -12.16
C VAL A 530 -14.95 -24.84 -11.48
N GLY A 531 -16.17 -25.39 -11.51
CA GLY A 531 -17.33 -24.84 -10.82
C GLY A 531 -17.81 -25.77 -9.72
N GLY A 532 -18.22 -25.23 -8.60
CA GLY A 532 -18.82 -26.02 -7.53
C GLY A 532 -19.43 -25.16 -6.43
N SER A 533 -20.56 -25.64 -5.89
CA SER A 533 -21.11 -25.18 -4.62
C SER A 533 -20.35 -25.85 -3.48
N GLY A 534 -21.03 -26.42 -2.53
CA GLY A 534 -20.45 -27.20 -1.44
C GLY A 534 -20.51 -26.52 -0.11
N THR A 535 -20.40 -27.30 0.93
CA THR A 535 -20.56 -26.87 2.33
C THR A 535 -19.28 -26.31 2.94
N GLY A 536 -18.18 -26.27 2.18
CA GLY A 536 -16.91 -25.69 2.60
C GLY A 536 -15.74 -26.65 2.52
N ILE A 537 -14.54 -26.09 2.63
CA ILE A 537 -13.28 -26.81 2.86
C ILE A 537 -12.85 -26.49 4.29
N GLY A 538 -12.74 -27.51 5.15
CA GLY A 538 -12.35 -27.32 6.54
C GLY A 538 -13.22 -28.07 7.54
N GLY A 539 -13.06 -27.78 8.82
CA GLY A 539 -13.70 -28.55 9.87
C GLY A 539 -13.28 -30.02 9.83
N SER A 540 -14.19 -30.93 10.20
CA SER A 540 -13.93 -32.37 10.21
C SER A 540 -14.27 -33.07 8.88
N SER A 541 -14.90 -32.35 7.95
CA SER A 541 -15.28 -32.88 6.62
C SER A 541 -15.37 -31.79 5.57
N ASP A 542 -15.26 -32.15 4.31
CA ASP A 542 -15.25 -31.27 3.16
C ASP A 542 -16.52 -31.44 2.30
N GLY A 543 -17.00 -30.29 1.72
CA GLY A 543 -18.01 -30.26 0.67
C GLY A 543 -17.50 -29.39 -0.49
N LEU A 544 -16.98 -30.01 -1.56
CA LEU A 544 -16.31 -29.30 -2.66
C LEU A 544 -16.35 -30.06 -4.00
N CYS A 545 -16.19 -29.31 -5.09
CA CYS A 545 -15.84 -29.90 -6.38
C CYS A 545 -14.31 -30.08 -6.44
N PHE A 546 -13.86 -31.29 -6.67
CA PHE A 546 -12.45 -31.65 -6.81
C PHE A 546 -12.16 -32.10 -8.24
N VAL A 547 -11.17 -31.51 -8.87
CA VAL A 547 -10.66 -31.93 -10.18
C VAL A 547 -9.22 -32.38 -10.00
N GLY A 548 -9.01 -33.67 -9.99
CA GLY A 548 -7.70 -34.21 -9.62
C GLY A 548 -7.36 -35.54 -10.29
N ARG A 549 -6.21 -36.04 -9.92
CA ARG A 549 -5.66 -37.32 -10.34
C ARG A 549 -4.97 -38.04 -9.20
N SER A 550 -4.88 -39.37 -9.29
CA SER A 550 -4.06 -40.14 -8.39
C SER A 550 -2.57 -40.00 -8.77
N VAL A 551 -1.70 -39.92 -7.75
CA VAL A 551 -0.25 -39.91 -7.88
C VAL A 551 0.38 -40.85 -6.85
N THR A 552 1.59 -41.33 -7.13
CA THR A 552 2.34 -42.21 -6.24
C THR A 552 3.71 -41.58 -5.97
N GLY A 553 4.17 -41.64 -4.71
CA GLY A 553 5.47 -41.08 -4.29
C GLY A 553 5.41 -39.57 -4.05
N ASP A 554 6.58 -38.97 -4.05
CA ASP A 554 6.71 -37.52 -3.84
C ASP A 554 6.33 -36.75 -5.09
N ALA A 555 5.58 -35.67 -4.92
CA ALA A 555 5.14 -34.84 -6.03
C ALA A 555 4.96 -33.37 -5.64
N THR A 556 5.07 -32.50 -6.64
CA THR A 556 4.78 -31.07 -6.55
C THR A 556 3.58 -30.73 -7.43
N LEU A 557 2.59 -30.05 -6.85
CA LEU A 557 1.49 -29.43 -7.58
C LEU A 557 1.68 -27.91 -7.59
N THR A 558 1.73 -27.33 -8.78
CA THR A 558 1.71 -25.87 -8.97
C THR A 558 0.49 -25.49 -9.81
N ALA A 559 -0.18 -24.41 -9.44
CA ALA A 559 -1.23 -23.80 -10.25
C ALA A 559 -1.30 -22.29 -10.03
N ARG A 560 -1.71 -21.54 -11.08
CA ARG A 560 -2.09 -20.15 -10.95
C ARG A 560 -3.62 -20.05 -10.91
N LEU A 561 -4.14 -19.42 -9.88
CA LEU A 561 -5.53 -18.98 -9.82
C LEU A 561 -5.62 -17.72 -10.68
N ALA A 562 -6.09 -17.87 -11.91
CA ALA A 562 -6.14 -16.77 -12.87
C ALA A 562 -7.34 -15.84 -12.60
N ASP A 563 -8.48 -16.42 -12.23
CA ASP A 563 -9.71 -15.66 -11.95
C ASP A 563 -10.71 -16.49 -11.11
N VAL A 564 -11.52 -15.82 -10.31
CA VAL A 564 -12.58 -16.43 -9.49
C VAL A 564 -13.84 -15.59 -9.55
N ASN A 565 -14.97 -16.19 -9.95
CA ASN A 565 -16.26 -15.53 -9.86
C ASN A 565 -16.85 -15.68 -8.45
N TRP A 566 -16.54 -14.70 -7.57
CA TRP A 566 -17.01 -14.69 -6.19
C TRP A 566 -18.49 -14.32 -6.02
N ASN A 567 -19.14 -13.77 -7.04
CA ASN A 567 -20.48 -13.19 -6.92
C ASN A 567 -21.57 -14.21 -6.61
N ARG A 568 -21.26 -15.49 -6.65
CA ARG A 568 -22.20 -16.59 -6.40
C ARG A 568 -21.89 -17.41 -5.15
N GLY A 569 -20.74 -17.17 -4.50
CA GLY A 569 -20.29 -17.89 -3.31
C GLY A 569 -20.70 -17.23 -2.00
N GLY A 570 -20.72 -18.03 -0.94
CA GLY A 570 -20.86 -17.53 0.43
C GLY A 570 -19.60 -16.82 0.93
N ARG A 571 -19.70 -16.14 2.08
CA ARG A 571 -18.55 -15.42 2.70
C ARG A 571 -17.35 -16.32 3.02
N LEU A 572 -17.58 -17.63 3.21
CA LEU A 572 -16.54 -18.61 3.54
C LEU A 572 -16.11 -19.46 2.34
N ALA A 573 -16.39 -19.00 1.11
CA ALA A 573 -15.95 -19.68 -0.12
C ALA A 573 -14.43 -19.86 -0.13
N LYS A 574 -13.97 -21.04 -0.57
CA LYS A 574 -12.55 -21.38 -0.68
C LYS A 574 -12.24 -22.04 -2.01
N VAL A 575 -11.16 -21.59 -2.65
CA VAL A 575 -10.67 -22.14 -3.90
C VAL A 575 -9.16 -22.33 -3.84
N GLY A 576 -8.63 -23.35 -4.46
CA GLY A 576 -7.18 -23.56 -4.41
C GLY A 576 -6.73 -24.91 -4.93
N ILE A 577 -5.58 -25.36 -4.44
CA ILE A 577 -4.96 -26.64 -4.78
C ILE A 577 -4.91 -27.54 -3.54
N MET A 578 -5.05 -28.84 -3.76
CA MET A 578 -5.25 -29.80 -2.66
C MET A 578 -4.50 -31.11 -2.90
N MET A 579 -3.97 -31.68 -1.84
CA MET A 579 -3.50 -33.07 -1.73
C MET A 579 -4.30 -33.79 -0.66
N ARG A 580 -4.82 -35.02 -0.95
CA ARG A 580 -5.66 -35.78 -0.02
C ARG A 580 -5.47 -37.27 -0.14
N ALA A 581 -5.56 -37.96 0.99
CA ALA A 581 -5.32 -39.41 1.07
C ALA A 581 -6.36 -40.22 0.30
N SER A 582 -7.61 -39.79 0.27
CA SER A 582 -8.70 -40.44 -0.45
C SER A 582 -9.79 -39.42 -0.85
N LEU A 583 -10.82 -39.87 -1.55
CA LEU A 583 -11.97 -39.04 -1.94
C LEU A 583 -13.09 -39.01 -0.88
N ALA A 584 -12.87 -39.61 0.32
CA ALA A 584 -13.79 -39.50 1.44
C ALA A 584 -13.88 -38.06 1.98
N THR A 585 -15.02 -37.64 2.48
CA THR A 585 -15.26 -36.27 2.94
C THR A 585 -14.34 -35.84 4.08
N ASP A 586 -13.98 -36.77 4.95
CA ASP A 586 -13.17 -36.61 6.16
C ASP A 586 -11.70 -36.97 5.99
N ALA A 587 -11.27 -37.27 4.77
CA ALA A 587 -9.92 -37.74 4.49
C ALA A 587 -8.81 -36.81 5.01
N PRO A 588 -7.64 -37.34 5.41
CA PRO A 588 -6.44 -36.54 5.60
C PRO A 588 -6.16 -35.69 4.39
N THR A 589 -5.96 -34.39 4.60
CA THR A 589 -5.99 -33.40 3.50
C THR A 589 -5.07 -32.24 3.81
N LEU A 590 -4.39 -31.76 2.77
CA LEU A 590 -3.66 -30.50 2.77
C LEU A 590 -4.21 -29.64 1.64
N VAL A 591 -4.44 -28.37 1.92
CA VAL A 591 -4.97 -27.42 0.94
C VAL A 591 -4.24 -26.09 1.03
N MET A 592 -3.79 -25.58 -0.09
CA MET A 592 -3.41 -24.17 -0.22
C MET A 592 -4.56 -23.43 -0.89
N LYS A 593 -5.21 -22.51 -0.17
CA LYS A 593 -6.45 -21.88 -0.58
C LYS A 593 -6.33 -20.38 -0.69
N LEU A 594 -7.14 -19.78 -1.54
CA LEU A 594 -7.62 -18.41 -1.45
C LEU A 594 -9.07 -18.47 -0.94
N GLY A 595 -9.41 -17.68 0.06
CA GLY A 595 -10.76 -17.74 0.64
C GLY A 595 -11.24 -16.39 1.11
N ASP A 596 -12.52 -16.43 1.49
CA ASP A 596 -13.31 -15.35 2.04
C ASP A 596 -13.50 -14.14 1.11
N VAL A 597 -14.76 -13.97 0.69
CA VAL A 597 -15.21 -12.79 -0.05
C VAL A 597 -15.07 -11.56 0.84
N GLY A 598 -13.96 -10.86 0.74
CA GLY A 598 -13.68 -9.64 1.50
C GLY A 598 -12.32 -9.62 2.19
N ALA A 599 -11.80 -10.77 2.64
CA ALA A 599 -10.48 -10.84 3.23
C ALA A 599 -9.39 -11.30 2.24
N ARG A 600 -9.76 -12.00 1.15
CA ARG A 600 -8.84 -12.54 0.11
C ARG A 600 -7.57 -13.15 0.70
N GLN A 601 -7.74 -13.85 1.84
CA GLN A 601 -6.63 -14.41 2.59
C GLN A 601 -6.16 -15.73 1.96
N ALA A 602 -4.89 -15.82 1.62
CA ALA A 602 -4.23 -17.08 1.35
C ALA A 602 -4.08 -17.88 2.66
N GLY A 603 -4.15 -19.19 2.59
CA GLY A 603 -4.00 -20.02 3.78
C GLY A 603 -3.71 -21.47 3.47
N PHE A 604 -2.93 -22.09 4.35
CA PHE A 604 -2.58 -23.49 4.30
C PHE A 604 -3.37 -24.25 5.37
N GLY A 605 -4.25 -25.14 4.93
CA GLY A 605 -5.07 -26.00 5.78
C GLY A 605 -4.55 -27.43 5.85
N THR A 606 -4.58 -28.01 7.04
CA THR A 606 -4.16 -29.40 7.30
C THR A 606 -5.19 -30.14 8.13
N ARG A 607 -5.66 -31.30 7.65
CA ARG A 607 -6.35 -32.35 8.39
C ARG A 607 -5.43 -33.56 8.44
N ALA A 608 -4.88 -33.90 9.61
CA ALA A 608 -3.83 -34.90 9.73
C ALA A 608 -4.34 -36.35 9.75
N ALA A 609 -5.52 -36.59 10.34
CA ALA A 609 -6.18 -37.89 10.37
C ALA A 609 -7.65 -37.78 9.90
N PRO A 610 -8.29 -38.91 9.53
CA PRO A 610 -9.69 -38.92 9.13
C PRO A 610 -10.59 -38.33 10.24
N GLY A 611 -11.45 -37.37 9.88
CA GLY A 611 -12.39 -36.72 10.80
C GLY A 611 -11.78 -35.69 11.75
N ASP A 612 -10.47 -35.45 11.71
CA ASP A 612 -9.84 -34.37 12.46
C ASP A 612 -10.36 -32.99 12.03
N THR A 613 -10.40 -32.05 12.94
CA THR A 613 -10.67 -30.66 12.60
C THR A 613 -9.45 -30.07 11.86
N MET A 614 -9.70 -29.48 10.70
CA MET A 614 -8.65 -28.84 9.91
C MET A 614 -8.02 -27.66 10.65
N THR A 615 -6.71 -27.64 10.76
CA THR A 615 -5.93 -26.52 11.28
C THR A 615 -5.47 -25.60 10.14
N TRP A 616 -5.30 -24.31 10.42
CA TRP A 616 -4.96 -23.30 9.42
C TRP A 616 -3.71 -22.51 9.80
N VAL A 617 -2.84 -22.30 8.80
CA VAL A 617 -1.73 -21.35 8.86
C VAL A 617 -2.02 -20.27 7.81
N GLY A 618 -2.02 -18.99 8.23
CA GLY A 618 -2.25 -17.87 7.32
C GLY A 618 -1.06 -17.63 6.39
N GLY A 619 -1.35 -17.42 5.12
CA GLY A 619 -0.44 -16.83 4.14
C GLY A 619 -0.60 -15.32 4.09
N ASN A 620 -0.47 -14.71 2.90
CA ASN A 620 -0.68 -13.29 2.72
C ASN A 620 -2.15 -12.90 2.93
N ASP A 621 -2.40 -11.89 3.77
CA ASP A 621 -3.75 -11.42 4.12
C ASP A 621 -4.45 -10.68 2.98
N TYR A 622 -3.69 -10.21 1.99
CA TYR A 622 -4.18 -9.40 0.88
C TYR A 622 -3.75 -9.98 -0.47
N THR A 623 -4.08 -11.25 -0.69
CA THR A 623 -3.77 -11.94 -1.95
C THR A 623 -4.75 -11.56 -3.05
N TRP A 624 -4.25 -10.95 -4.12
CA TRP A 624 -5.01 -10.56 -5.29
C TRP A 624 -4.79 -11.55 -6.43
N LEU A 625 -5.82 -11.72 -7.26
CA LEU A 625 -5.69 -12.50 -8.48
C LEU A 625 -5.00 -11.69 -9.59
N PRO A 626 -4.18 -12.34 -10.43
CA PRO A 626 -3.84 -13.76 -10.37
C PRO A 626 -2.87 -14.09 -9.22
N ALA A 627 -3.01 -15.28 -8.63
CA ALA A 627 -2.17 -15.76 -7.53
C ALA A 627 -1.63 -17.17 -7.84
N TRP A 628 -0.40 -17.42 -7.46
CA TRP A 628 0.24 -18.72 -7.67
C TRP A 628 0.30 -19.48 -6.36
N PHE A 629 -0.05 -20.77 -6.39
CA PHE A 629 0.05 -21.67 -5.27
C PHE A 629 0.85 -22.92 -5.64
N ARG A 630 1.59 -23.43 -4.67
CA ARG A 630 2.35 -24.68 -4.79
C ARG A 630 2.21 -25.50 -3.53
N LEU A 631 1.99 -26.81 -3.70
CA LEU A 631 2.11 -27.82 -2.65
C LEU A 631 3.20 -28.81 -3.05
N GLU A 632 4.12 -29.05 -2.15
CA GLU A 632 5.24 -29.98 -2.33
C GLU A 632 5.15 -31.08 -1.30
N ARG A 633 5.33 -32.34 -1.71
CA ARG A 633 5.45 -33.51 -0.83
C ARG A 633 6.86 -34.06 -0.87
N LEU A 634 7.40 -34.32 0.31
CA LEU A 634 8.61 -35.10 0.52
C LEU A 634 8.38 -36.10 1.67
N GLY A 635 8.13 -37.38 1.36
CA GLY A 635 7.69 -38.39 2.31
C GLY A 635 6.35 -38.02 2.94
N ASN A 636 6.32 -37.85 4.26
CA ASN A 636 5.13 -37.36 5.00
C ASN A 636 5.17 -35.87 5.30
N VAL A 637 6.18 -35.13 4.81
CA VAL A 637 6.29 -33.69 4.99
C VAL A 637 5.73 -32.99 3.77
N PHE A 638 4.82 -32.04 4.01
CA PHE A 638 4.18 -31.24 2.98
C PHE A 638 4.47 -29.77 3.21
N THR A 639 4.86 -29.06 2.16
CA THR A 639 5.16 -27.63 2.20
C THR A 639 4.21 -26.88 1.27
N ALA A 640 3.59 -25.83 1.78
CA ALA A 640 2.74 -24.92 1.03
C ALA A 640 3.48 -23.60 0.75
N LEU A 641 3.45 -23.16 -0.49
CA LEU A 641 4.07 -21.93 -0.95
C LEU A 641 3.07 -21.09 -1.76
N GLU A 642 3.26 -19.79 -1.73
CA GLU A 642 2.53 -18.80 -2.52
C GLU A 642 3.48 -17.89 -3.30
N SER A 643 3.01 -17.30 -4.40
CA SER A 643 3.77 -16.36 -5.21
C SER A 643 2.83 -15.42 -5.95
N SER A 644 3.29 -14.19 -6.22
CA SER A 644 2.59 -13.23 -7.07
C SER A 644 2.99 -13.32 -8.54
N ASP A 645 4.18 -13.88 -8.85
CA ASP A 645 4.78 -13.88 -10.20
C ASP A 645 5.12 -15.30 -10.71
N GLY A 646 5.00 -16.33 -9.86
CA GLY A 646 5.38 -17.70 -10.16
C GLY A 646 6.88 -17.97 -10.16
N ALA A 647 7.71 -16.96 -9.91
CA ALA A 647 9.16 -17.02 -9.89
C ALA A 647 9.71 -16.96 -8.45
N GLN A 648 9.28 -16.01 -7.67
CA GLN A 648 9.64 -15.88 -6.25
C GLN A 648 8.57 -16.54 -5.37
N TRP A 649 8.98 -17.50 -4.56
CA TRP A 649 8.09 -18.32 -3.73
C TRP A 649 8.29 -18.06 -2.25
N PHE A 650 7.17 -17.86 -1.53
CA PHE A 650 7.13 -17.64 -0.08
C PHE A 650 6.48 -18.85 0.58
N ARG A 651 7.19 -19.44 1.56
CA ARG A 651 6.64 -20.57 2.32
C ARG A 651 5.57 -20.09 3.29
N VAL A 652 4.34 -20.57 3.10
CA VAL A 652 3.21 -20.33 4.00
C VAL A 652 3.29 -21.22 5.22
N GLY A 653 3.56 -22.51 5.02
CA GLY A 653 3.65 -23.47 6.12
C GLY A 653 4.20 -24.81 5.70
N THR A 654 4.50 -25.62 6.71
CA THR A 654 4.91 -27.02 6.55
C THR A 654 4.11 -27.86 7.54
N SER A 655 3.64 -29.04 7.12
CA SER A 655 2.90 -29.97 7.96
C SER A 655 3.35 -31.41 7.71
N THR A 656 3.34 -32.24 8.75
CA THR A 656 3.61 -33.68 8.63
C THR A 656 2.29 -34.42 8.73
N VAL A 657 1.91 -35.12 7.65
CA VAL A 657 0.67 -35.90 7.55
C VAL A 657 1.03 -37.31 7.10
N PRO A 658 0.70 -38.35 7.85
CA PRO A 658 0.91 -39.75 7.44
C PRO A 658 -0.06 -40.09 6.31
N MET A 659 0.32 -39.78 5.10
CA MET A 659 -0.47 -40.01 3.88
C MET A 659 0.17 -41.17 3.12
N GLY A 660 -0.63 -42.16 2.72
CA GLY A 660 -0.16 -43.32 1.96
C GLY A 660 0.65 -42.94 0.72
N ASN A 661 1.42 -43.89 0.18
CA ASN A 661 2.26 -43.62 -0.97
C ASN A 661 1.46 -43.22 -2.23
N THR A 662 0.23 -43.75 -2.37
CA THR A 662 -0.73 -43.33 -3.41
C THR A 662 -1.79 -42.43 -2.80
N TYR A 663 -2.03 -41.27 -3.41
CA TYR A 663 -2.95 -40.21 -2.92
C TYR A 663 -3.47 -39.39 -4.10
N PHE A 664 -4.36 -38.45 -3.83
CA PHE A 664 -4.93 -37.58 -4.84
C PHE A 664 -4.38 -36.15 -4.75
N ILE A 665 -4.14 -35.56 -5.93
CA ILE A 665 -3.63 -34.20 -6.10
C ILE A 665 -4.51 -33.47 -7.10
N GLY A 666 -4.89 -32.21 -6.82
CA GLY A 666 -5.77 -31.52 -7.75
C GLY A 666 -6.25 -30.13 -7.31
N LEU A 667 -7.25 -29.66 -8.02
CA LEU A 667 -7.89 -28.35 -7.89
C LEU A 667 -9.15 -28.50 -7.04
N ALA A 668 -9.38 -27.58 -6.13
CA ALA A 668 -10.47 -27.63 -5.15
C ALA A 668 -11.29 -26.33 -5.21
N VAL A 669 -12.61 -26.45 -5.36
CA VAL A 669 -13.54 -25.32 -5.39
C VAL A 669 -14.74 -25.61 -4.51
N SER A 670 -14.98 -24.76 -3.52
CA SER A 670 -16.17 -24.76 -2.69
C SER A 670 -16.70 -23.34 -2.53
N ALA A 671 -17.96 -23.12 -2.92
CA ALA A 671 -18.60 -21.83 -2.77
C ALA A 671 -19.10 -21.56 -1.35
N ASN A 672 -19.14 -22.58 -0.48
CA ASN A 672 -19.78 -22.53 0.84
C ASN A 672 -21.20 -21.93 0.78
N SER A 673 -21.93 -22.30 -0.27
CA SER A 673 -23.31 -21.92 -0.55
C SER A 673 -23.90 -22.86 -1.60
N ASP A 674 -25.22 -22.79 -1.80
CA ASP A 674 -25.93 -23.55 -2.84
C ASP A 674 -25.62 -23.05 -4.26
N ASN A 675 -25.12 -21.83 -4.39
CA ASN A 675 -24.70 -21.27 -5.67
C ASN A 675 -23.24 -21.62 -5.97
N ALA A 676 -22.96 -22.15 -7.16
CA ALA A 676 -21.62 -22.53 -7.55
C ALA A 676 -20.71 -21.31 -7.83
N ASN A 677 -19.49 -21.34 -7.31
CA ASN A 677 -18.40 -20.50 -7.81
C ASN A 677 -17.82 -21.09 -9.09
N THR A 678 -17.26 -20.24 -9.93
CA THR A 678 -16.46 -20.67 -11.08
C THR A 678 -15.04 -20.12 -10.93
N THR A 679 -14.07 -21.01 -10.96
CA THR A 679 -12.66 -20.69 -10.79
C THR A 679 -11.86 -21.11 -12.02
N TYR A 680 -10.96 -20.26 -12.47
CA TYR A 680 -10.08 -20.49 -13.60
C TYR A 680 -8.67 -20.72 -13.09
N PHE A 681 -8.16 -21.94 -13.35
CA PHE A 681 -6.78 -22.31 -13.01
C PHE A 681 -6.00 -22.49 -14.31
N ASP A 682 -4.85 -21.86 -14.41
CA ASP A 682 -3.90 -22.10 -15.48
C ASP A 682 -2.52 -22.45 -14.94
N HIS A 683 -1.55 -22.73 -15.82
CA HIS A 683 -0.22 -23.20 -15.45
C HIS A 683 -0.25 -24.37 -14.46
N VAL A 684 -1.29 -25.21 -14.56
CA VAL A 684 -1.44 -26.39 -13.71
C VAL A 684 -0.40 -27.43 -14.10
N ALA A 685 0.52 -27.70 -13.21
CA ALA A 685 1.60 -28.64 -13.39
C ALA A 685 1.71 -29.60 -12.20
N VAL A 686 1.84 -30.88 -12.49
CA VAL A 686 2.16 -31.93 -11.54
C VAL A 686 3.52 -32.51 -11.93
N GLN A 687 4.48 -32.40 -11.04
CA GLN A 687 5.83 -32.94 -11.20
C GLN A 687 6.03 -34.06 -10.17
N ASN A 688 6.38 -35.27 -10.61
CA ASN A 688 6.81 -36.31 -9.70
C ASN A 688 8.27 -36.03 -9.30
N ASN A 689 8.49 -35.90 -8.02
CA ASN A 689 9.83 -35.72 -7.47
C ASN A 689 10.44 -37.11 -7.30
N GLU A 690 11.19 -37.58 -8.27
CA GLU A 690 12.00 -38.82 -8.06
C GLU A 690 12.99 -38.57 -6.93
N PRO A 691 13.17 -39.49 -5.99
CA PRO A 691 14.25 -39.37 -5.02
C PRO A 691 15.56 -39.28 -5.81
N GLY A 692 16.24 -38.14 -5.72
CA GLY A 692 17.58 -38.00 -6.27
C GLY A 692 18.48 -39.13 -5.73
N PRO A 693 19.42 -39.64 -6.51
CA PRO A 693 20.33 -40.69 -6.02
C PRO A 693 20.94 -40.18 -4.71
N GLU A 694 20.89 -41.00 -3.66
CA GLU A 694 21.49 -40.69 -2.36
C GLU A 694 22.96 -40.33 -2.57
N GLY A 695 23.22 -39.03 -2.69
CA GLY A 695 24.55 -38.48 -2.74
C GLY A 695 25.16 -38.61 -1.34
N SER A 696 26.10 -39.47 -1.20
CA SER A 696 26.98 -39.65 -0.06
C SER A 696 27.32 -38.31 0.60
N ARG A 697 26.76 -38.05 1.79
CA ARG A 697 27.29 -37.04 2.69
C ARG A 697 28.59 -37.62 3.26
N GLY A 698 29.72 -37.16 2.69
CA GLY A 698 31.03 -37.25 3.31
C GLY A 698 31.29 -36.00 4.15
#